data_1912e212905d79e2df1bf65583aadd9c
#
_entry.id   1912e212905d79e2df1bf65583aadd9c
#
_cell.length_a   1.000
_cell.length_b   1.000
_cell.length_c   1.000
_cell.angle_alpha   90.00
_cell.angle_beta   90.00
_cell.angle_gamma   90.00
#
_symmetry.space_group_name_H-M   'P 1'
#
loop_
_entity.id
_entity.type
_entity.pdbx_description
1 polymer ?
#
loop_
_entity_poly.entity_id
_entity_poly.type
_entity_poly.pdbx_seq_one_letter_code
_entity_poly.pdbx_strand_id
1 'polypeptide(L)'
;MISLSALYRLGAALLLGAMAATPGLAQQLAPMPPSSQDAAAVCAQRHVSAARRGATTTVGHRAKMERYDVKYYKLDLALENNSAAVAGSVWMRVKVGSQPLDSLAFELYQAPAGSAAGTATMLIDNVVVGDMPSPGVLRKGNDATAALPQVAAAGSVLDVRIYYHGTAPSGNSAAIGNGFNTRSTVRVNNVTYPYNVTWSLSEPFAAHEWFPCKQVLTDKADSSDVWVTTTLPNKVGSNGILERTVPLPDNKVRYEWKSRHPIAYYLISVAVAPYVEYVTYARPAGSVRVPIVNYIYNQEVLNFYQTEINRTGPFIENYSALCGTYPFADEKYGHSMAPIGGGMEHQTMTTQDSFSFTLTAHELFHQWFGDNVTCASWTDIWLNESFASYGEYLSLQAFASSSARSWMDDAHSRAQTQYDAVQRVYVPRLGGSVRVPDTTNVSRIFDYSLTYKKGAAVVHMLRYLLHDDTKFFRALRTYQTTFSGRTARTSDLQRIFEAEAGQPLDYFFRQWYEGEGFPSFSVRWNQVGNQLVLSTTETASMPTVTPFFDTELDYKLTFSDGSTRIERLRQNQPITRMVVPVAGTVASIELDPDQWLLNGASVISRDEQLLAISGARTQLTLSLAPNPTADELLVYNIPTRNSTAEVVDATGRVVMRQAVQAANPRLHTSQLAPGLYLLRLHDEKGRLLGQGRFIRQ
;
A
#
# COMPACT_ATOMS: atom_id res chain seq x y z
N MET A 1 -15.85 -59.66 -41.71
CA MET A 1 -16.36 -58.37 -42.22
C MET A 1 -17.14 -57.70 -41.08
N ILE A 2 -16.46 -56.95 -40.29
CA ILE A 2 -17.07 -56.11 -39.25
C ILE A 2 -16.75 -54.64 -39.62
N SER A 3 -17.81 -53.87 -39.72
CA SER A 3 -17.83 -52.55 -40.36
C SER A 3 -17.02 -51.47 -39.62
N LEU A 4 -16.35 -50.62 -40.40
CA LEU A 4 -15.48 -49.49 -40.03
C LEU A 4 -16.21 -48.24 -39.45
N SER A 5 -17.41 -48.39 -38.87
CA SER A 5 -18.20 -47.25 -38.39
C SER A 5 -18.25 -47.06 -36.86
N ALA A 6 -17.46 -47.85 -36.10
CA ALA A 6 -17.46 -47.78 -34.63
C ALA A 6 -16.21 -47.09 -34.02
N LEU A 7 -15.27 -46.63 -34.86
CA LEU A 7 -14.00 -46.04 -34.38
C LEU A 7 -13.92 -44.50 -34.47
N TYR A 8 -15.00 -43.81 -34.91
CA TYR A 8 -15.03 -42.35 -35.02
C TYR A 8 -15.86 -41.62 -33.94
N ARG A 9 -16.41 -42.34 -32.95
CA ARG A 9 -17.15 -41.75 -31.84
C ARG A 9 -16.47 -41.83 -30.45
N LEU A 10 -15.24 -42.37 -30.40
CA LEU A 10 -14.44 -42.38 -29.16
C LEU A 10 -13.23 -41.40 -29.14
N GLY A 11 -13.03 -40.66 -30.24
CA GLY A 11 -11.94 -39.70 -30.36
C GLY A 11 -12.26 -38.26 -29.97
N ALA A 12 -13.53 -37.92 -29.73
CA ALA A 12 -13.96 -36.54 -29.43
C ALA A 12 -14.36 -36.27 -27.95
N ALA A 13 -14.26 -37.30 -27.10
CA ALA A 13 -14.61 -37.18 -25.66
C ALA A 13 -13.36 -37.21 -24.73
N LEU A 14 -12.15 -37.19 -25.28
CA LEU A 14 -10.89 -37.27 -24.51
C LEU A 14 -9.98 -36.05 -24.63
N LEU A 15 -10.51 -34.91 -25.08
CA LEU A 15 -9.76 -33.64 -25.20
C LEU A 15 -10.41 -32.47 -24.43
N LEU A 16 -11.41 -32.75 -23.58
CA LEU A 16 -12.03 -31.75 -22.67
C LEU A 16 -11.94 -32.14 -21.17
N GLY A 17 -11.05 -33.07 -20.85
CA GLY A 17 -10.91 -33.62 -19.51
C GLY A 17 -9.50 -33.49 -18.89
N ALA A 18 -8.68 -32.54 -19.31
CA ALA A 18 -7.31 -32.41 -18.81
C ALA A 18 -6.94 -30.96 -18.43
N MET A 19 -7.86 -30.25 -17.78
CA MET A 19 -7.53 -29.17 -16.85
C MET A 19 -8.25 -29.42 -15.52
N ALA A 20 -8.15 -30.62 -15.00
CA ALA A 20 -8.29 -30.87 -13.59
C ALA A 20 -7.00 -30.33 -12.95
N ALA A 21 -7.09 -29.16 -12.33
CA ALA A 21 -6.10 -28.71 -11.38
C ALA A 21 -5.72 -29.91 -10.51
N THR A 22 -4.46 -30.29 -10.53
CA THR A 22 -3.90 -31.14 -9.48
C THR A 22 -4.26 -30.42 -8.18
N PRO A 23 -4.90 -31.09 -7.20
CA PRO A 23 -5.01 -30.53 -5.88
C PRO A 23 -3.57 -30.45 -5.37
N GLY A 24 -2.98 -29.26 -5.49
CA GLY A 24 -1.81 -28.91 -4.69
C GLY A 24 -2.19 -29.26 -3.26
N LEU A 25 -1.28 -29.91 -2.55
CA LEU A 25 -1.35 -30.23 -1.13
C LEU A 25 -1.74 -28.96 -0.36
N ALA A 26 -3.05 -28.66 -0.28
CA ALA A 26 -3.60 -27.84 0.76
C ALA A 26 -3.39 -28.67 2.04
N GLN A 27 -2.21 -28.54 2.63
CA GLN A 27 -2.04 -28.91 4.02
C GLN A 27 -3.15 -28.17 4.75
N GLN A 28 -4.10 -28.92 5.32
CA GLN A 28 -5.12 -28.33 6.19
C GLN A 28 -4.36 -27.63 7.31
N LEU A 29 -4.22 -26.31 7.16
CA LEU A 29 -3.69 -25.47 8.22
C LEU A 29 -4.67 -25.60 9.39
N ALA A 30 -4.14 -25.79 10.61
CA ALA A 30 -4.95 -25.86 11.81
C ALA A 30 -5.91 -24.66 11.90
N PRO A 31 -7.13 -24.83 12.44
CA PRO A 31 -8.08 -23.72 12.61
C PRO A 31 -7.41 -22.55 13.33
N MET A 32 -7.73 -21.33 12.90
CA MET A 32 -7.23 -20.12 13.55
C MET A 32 -7.63 -20.08 15.02
N PRO A 33 -6.72 -19.73 15.94
CA PRO A 33 -7.10 -19.43 17.31
C PRO A 33 -8.03 -18.23 17.38
N PRO A 34 -9.01 -18.18 18.29
CA PRO A 34 -10.08 -17.19 18.32
C PRO A 34 -9.70 -15.74 18.71
N SER A 35 -8.42 -15.40 18.77
CA SER A 35 -7.94 -14.04 19.08
C SER A 35 -6.69 -13.70 18.27
N SER A 36 -6.85 -13.45 16.98
CA SER A 36 -5.82 -12.71 16.23
C SER A 36 -5.99 -11.22 16.58
N GLN A 37 -5.03 -10.62 17.27
CA GLN A 37 -4.93 -9.16 17.29
C GLN A 37 -4.82 -8.67 15.85
N ASP A 38 -5.61 -7.67 15.49
CA ASP A 38 -5.52 -7.03 14.16
C ASP A 38 -4.10 -6.48 13.97
N ALA A 39 -3.36 -7.03 13.03
CA ALA A 39 -1.97 -6.68 12.77
C ALA A 39 -1.80 -5.18 12.48
N ALA A 40 -2.63 -4.66 11.58
CA ALA A 40 -2.65 -3.26 11.21
C ALA A 40 -2.95 -2.33 12.42
N ALA A 41 -3.84 -2.74 13.35
CA ALA A 41 -4.11 -1.97 14.56
C ALA A 41 -2.89 -1.91 15.48
N VAL A 42 -2.18 -3.01 15.61
CA VAL A 42 -0.99 -3.09 16.47
C VAL A 42 0.15 -2.28 15.87
N CYS A 43 0.41 -2.37 14.59
CA CYS A 43 1.41 -1.56 13.89
C CYS A 43 1.07 -0.07 13.98
N ALA A 44 -0.12 0.35 13.59
CA ALA A 44 -0.55 1.76 13.62
C ALA A 44 -0.51 2.39 15.01
N GLN A 45 -0.99 1.71 16.06
CA GLN A 45 -1.00 2.24 17.43
C GLN A 45 0.41 2.53 17.97
N ARG A 46 1.41 1.86 17.46
CA ARG A 46 2.79 2.03 17.89
C ARG A 46 3.50 3.18 17.21
N HIS A 47 3.18 3.45 15.94
CA HIS A 47 3.62 4.67 15.26
C HIS A 47 3.06 5.93 15.93
N VAL A 48 1.86 5.90 16.51
CA VAL A 48 1.27 7.04 17.25
C VAL A 48 2.09 7.44 18.48
N SER A 49 2.71 6.51 19.17
CA SER A 49 3.57 6.84 20.33
C SER A 49 4.91 7.47 19.92
N ALA A 50 5.33 7.33 18.69
CA ALA A 50 6.51 7.95 18.07
C ALA A 50 6.28 9.40 17.60
N ALA A 51 5.06 9.89 17.61
CA ALA A 51 4.62 11.18 17.05
C ALA A 51 5.37 12.43 17.54
N ARG A 52 6.32 12.30 18.47
CA ARG A 52 7.12 13.41 18.97
C ARG A 52 8.37 13.73 18.14
N ARG A 53 8.68 12.96 17.09
CA ARG A 53 9.91 13.12 16.29
C ARG A 53 9.59 13.14 14.81
N GLY A 54 8.98 14.23 14.32
CA GLY A 54 8.84 14.49 12.89
C GLY A 54 10.19 14.64 12.17
N ALA A 55 10.18 14.71 10.84
CA ALA A 55 11.37 14.99 10.05
C ALA A 55 12.08 16.25 10.56
N THR A 56 13.29 16.08 11.10
CA THR A 56 14.09 17.17 11.71
C THR A 56 15.00 17.86 10.72
N THR A 57 15.18 17.29 9.53
CA THR A 57 16.08 17.79 8.49
C THR A 57 15.60 19.10 7.91
N THR A 58 16.48 20.11 7.89
CA THR A 58 16.17 21.40 7.30
C THR A 58 15.99 21.28 5.77
N VAL A 59 15.14 22.15 5.18
CA VAL A 59 14.96 22.21 3.71
C VAL A 59 16.27 22.40 2.98
N GLY A 60 17.14 23.29 3.51
CA GLY A 60 18.48 23.54 2.92
C GLY A 60 19.41 22.32 2.99
N HIS A 61 19.34 21.52 4.06
CA HIS A 61 20.11 20.30 4.18
C HIS A 61 19.61 19.20 3.25
N ARG A 62 18.29 19.04 3.15
CA ARG A 62 17.69 18.13 2.18
C ARG A 62 18.12 18.44 0.74
N ALA A 63 18.09 19.72 0.34
CA ALA A 63 18.55 20.13 -0.98
C ALA A 63 20.02 19.79 -1.25
N LYS A 64 20.88 19.78 -0.22
CA LYS A 64 22.26 19.30 -0.35
C LYS A 64 22.33 17.78 -0.53
N MET A 65 21.51 17.03 0.19
CA MET A 65 21.42 15.56 0.05
C MET A 65 20.91 15.15 -1.33
N GLU A 66 20.06 15.93 -1.97
CA GLU A 66 19.53 15.66 -3.33
C GLU A 66 20.60 15.82 -4.44
N ARG A 67 21.79 16.37 -4.11
CA ARG A 67 22.88 16.54 -5.08
C ARG A 67 23.64 15.26 -5.41
N TYR A 68 23.37 14.17 -4.73
CA TYR A 68 24.00 12.86 -4.97
C TYR A 68 22.99 11.72 -4.77
N ASP A 69 23.32 10.57 -5.30
CA ASP A 69 22.57 9.32 -5.28
C ASP A 69 23.41 8.25 -4.55
N VAL A 70 22.85 7.60 -3.53
CA VAL A 70 23.54 6.55 -2.76
C VAL A 70 23.41 5.23 -3.50
N LYS A 71 24.56 4.66 -3.88
CA LYS A 71 24.63 3.37 -4.57
C LYS A 71 24.85 2.19 -3.65
N TYR A 72 25.46 2.43 -2.49
CA TYR A 72 25.81 1.35 -1.59
C TYR A 72 25.98 1.85 -0.17
N TYR A 73 25.51 1.06 0.77
CA TYR A 73 25.84 1.17 2.19
C TYR A 73 26.60 -0.07 2.67
N LYS A 74 27.67 0.13 3.41
CA LYS A 74 28.25 -0.91 4.27
C LYS A 74 28.33 -0.39 5.69
N LEU A 75 27.60 -1.05 6.58
CA LEU A 75 27.68 -0.85 8.01
C LEU A 75 28.65 -1.89 8.57
N ASP A 76 29.69 -1.46 9.29
CA ASP A 76 30.63 -2.35 10.00
C ASP A 76 30.68 -1.92 11.46
N LEU A 77 29.92 -2.61 12.30
CA LEU A 77 29.51 -2.16 13.63
C LEU A 77 29.84 -3.16 14.72
N ALA A 78 30.16 -2.66 15.90
CA ALA A 78 30.19 -3.41 17.14
C ALA A 78 28.89 -3.15 17.90
N LEU A 79 28.09 -4.20 18.12
CA LEU A 79 26.76 -4.15 18.76
C LEU A 79 26.63 -5.28 19.79
N GLU A 80 25.89 -5.03 20.86
CA GLU A 80 25.58 -6.03 21.88
C GLU A 80 24.06 -6.13 22.11
N ASN A 81 23.61 -7.28 22.63
CA ASN A 81 22.18 -7.53 22.84
C ASN A 81 21.59 -6.82 24.07
N ASN A 82 22.38 -6.10 24.83
CA ASN A 82 22.00 -5.46 26.10
C ASN A 82 22.33 -3.97 26.15
N SER A 83 22.68 -3.37 25.01
CA SER A 83 23.11 -1.98 24.94
C SER A 83 22.62 -1.33 23.66
N ALA A 84 22.25 -0.04 23.77
CA ALA A 84 21.99 0.83 22.62
C ALA A 84 23.27 1.56 22.14
N ALA A 85 24.44 1.17 22.64
CA ALA A 85 25.71 1.69 22.15
C ALA A 85 25.99 1.14 20.75
N VAL A 86 26.50 2.01 19.87
CA VAL A 86 26.91 1.72 18.51
C VAL A 86 28.32 2.26 18.31
N ALA A 87 29.21 1.47 17.75
CA ALA A 87 30.55 1.92 17.35
C ALA A 87 31.00 1.23 16.06
N GLY A 88 31.65 1.97 15.17
CA GLY A 88 32.15 1.41 13.93
C GLY A 88 32.22 2.42 12.80
N SER A 89 31.85 1.98 11.60
CA SER A 89 31.85 2.83 10.43
C SER A 89 30.71 2.52 9.46
N VAL A 90 30.29 3.53 8.72
CA VAL A 90 29.47 3.37 7.53
C VAL A 90 30.27 3.79 6.30
N TRP A 91 30.35 2.91 5.32
CA TRP A 91 30.89 3.24 4.01
C TRP A 91 29.71 3.47 3.07
N MET A 92 29.65 4.69 2.51
CA MET A 92 28.70 5.10 1.49
C MET A 92 29.41 5.22 0.14
N ARG A 93 28.95 4.51 -0.88
CA ARG A 93 29.31 4.80 -2.26
C ARG A 93 28.23 5.67 -2.85
N VAL A 94 28.61 6.86 -3.31
CA VAL A 94 27.66 7.84 -3.83
C VAL A 94 28.01 8.25 -5.24
N LYS A 95 26.99 8.46 -6.09
CA LYS A 95 27.14 9.04 -7.43
C LYS A 95 26.75 10.52 -7.35
N VAL A 96 27.67 11.40 -7.74
CA VAL A 96 27.41 12.85 -7.80
C VAL A 96 26.35 13.14 -8.87
N GLY A 97 25.42 14.01 -8.57
CA GLY A 97 24.36 14.43 -9.48
C GLY A 97 24.84 15.27 -10.65
N SER A 98 23.99 16.12 -11.19
CA SER A 98 24.26 16.94 -12.37
C SER A 98 25.17 18.15 -12.11
N GLN A 99 25.47 18.46 -10.84
CA GLN A 99 26.34 19.57 -10.43
C GLN A 99 27.55 19.02 -9.65
N PRO A 100 28.74 19.65 -9.75
CA PRO A 100 29.87 19.29 -8.92
C PRO A 100 29.56 19.36 -7.43
N LEU A 101 30.15 18.48 -6.62
CA LEU A 101 29.95 18.37 -5.19
C LEU A 101 31.22 18.77 -4.43
N ASP A 102 31.10 19.71 -3.52
CA ASP A 102 32.20 20.20 -2.64
C ASP A 102 32.08 19.65 -1.21
N SER A 103 30.94 19.11 -0.86
CA SER A 103 30.61 18.59 0.47
C SER A 103 29.55 17.52 0.41
N LEU A 104 29.64 16.49 1.27
CA LEU A 104 28.63 15.44 1.43
C LEU A 104 27.75 15.77 2.65
N ALA A 105 26.47 15.94 2.42
CA ALA A 105 25.46 16.12 3.48
C ALA A 105 24.85 14.77 3.84
N PHE A 106 24.68 14.48 5.12
CA PHE A 106 24.02 13.28 5.65
C PHE A 106 23.41 13.57 7.01
N GLU A 107 22.63 12.65 7.54
CA GLU A 107 22.00 12.77 8.84
C GLU A 107 22.62 11.78 9.83
N LEU A 108 22.86 12.23 11.05
CA LEU A 108 23.26 11.41 12.20
C LEU A 108 22.78 12.07 13.47
N TYR A 109 22.18 11.32 14.39
CA TYR A 109 21.62 11.85 15.61
C TYR A 109 22.63 12.64 16.44
N GLN A 110 22.19 13.81 16.92
CA GLN A 110 22.89 14.62 17.90
C GLN A 110 21.91 15.07 18.98
N ALA A 111 22.28 14.88 20.22
CA ALA A 111 21.50 15.41 21.34
C ALA A 111 21.31 16.93 21.20
N PRO A 112 20.15 17.48 21.57
CA PRO A 112 19.92 18.92 21.55
C PRO A 112 20.99 19.69 22.33
N ALA A 113 21.32 20.89 21.85
CA ALA A 113 22.27 21.75 22.53
C ALA A 113 21.78 22.05 23.99
N GLY A 114 22.70 21.97 24.95
CA GLY A 114 22.37 22.14 26.37
C GLY A 114 21.84 20.90 27.06
N SER A 115 21.81 19.75 26.41
CA SER A 115 21.48 18.47 27.07
C SER A 115 22.46 18.17 28.21
N ALA A 116 21.98 17.45 29.24
CA ALA A 116 22.80 17.05 30.37
C ALA A 116 23.99 16.19 29.96
N ALA A 117 25.07 16.22 30.69
CA ALA A 117 26.21 15.32 30.47
C ALA A 117 25.76 13.86 30.53
N GLY A 118 26.24 13.04 29.59
CA GLY A 118 25.84 11.64 29.46
C GLY A 118 24.51 11.41 28.70
N THR A 119 23.86 12.45 28.18
CA THR A 119 22.73 12.27 27.28
C THR A 119 23.18 11.49 26.03
N ALA A 120 22.36 10.49 25.64
CA ALA A 120 22.58 9.71 24.44
C ALA A 120 22.81 10.61 23.21
N THR A 121 23.86 10.34 22.46
CA THR A 121 24.24 11.09 21.25
C THR A 121 25.19 10.25 20.41
N MET A 122 25.27 10.55 19.11
CA MET A 122 26.25 9.97 18.18
C MET A 122 27.34 10.99 17.87
N LEU A 123 28.59 10.56 17.95
CA LEU A 123 29.77 11.36 17.67
C LEU A 123 30.42 10.90 16.36
N ILE A 124 30.84 11.83 15.52
CA ILE A 124 31.62 11.53 14.30
C ILE A 124 33.09 11.61 14.70
N ASP A 125 33.79 10.50 14.56
CA ASP A 125 35.22 10.40 14.89
C ASP A 125 36.09 10.88 13.72
N ASN A 126 35.73 10.44 12.52
CA ASN A 126 36.46 10.78 11.31
C ASN A 126 35.59 10.56 10.06
N VAL A 127 35.86 11.30 9.00
CA VAL A 127 35.30 11.08 7.66
C VAL A 127 36.44 10.98 6.66
N VAL A 128 36.44 9.92 5.86
CA VAL A 128 37.46 9.66 4.84
C VAL A 128 36.78 9.57 3.48
N VAL A 129 37.26 10.29 2.50
CA VAL A 129 36.78 10.32 1.11
C VAL A 129 37.85 9.72 0.20
N GLY A 130 37.58 8.54 -0.37
CA GLY A 130 38.62 7.72 -0.96
C GLY A 130 39.66 7.37 0.11
N ASP A 131 40.91 7.83 -0.08
CA ASP A 131 42.02 7.63 0.88
C ASP A 131 42.37 8.90 1.66
N MET A 132 41.64 9.99 1.48
CA MET A 132 41.93 11.29 2.08
C MET A 132 40.93 11.65 3.21
N PRO A 133 41.42 12.16 4.35
CA PRO A 133 40.52 12.66 5.39
C PRO A 133 39.74 13.89 4.91
N SER A 134 38.50 14.02 5.34
CA SER A 134 37.72 15.24 5.15
C SER A 134 38.39 16.43 5.84
N PRO A 135 38.46 17.60 5.19
CA PRO A 135 38.98 18.82 5.82
C PRO A 135 38.22 19.27 7.07
N GLY A 136 36.96 18.85 7.21
CA GLY A 136 36.14 19.15 8.37
C GLY A 136 34.70 18.72 8.21
N VAL A 137 34.03 18.53 9.34
CA VAL A 137 32.62 18.18 9.40
C VAL A 137 31.85 19.26 10.19
N LEU A 138 30.87 19.86 9.54
CA LEU A 138 29.96 20.79 10.17
C LEU A 138 28.69 20.04 10.62
N ARG A 139 28.29 20.21 11.88
CA ARG A 139 27.03 19.66 12.42
C ARG A 139 26.11 20.75 12.92
N LYS A 140 24.83 20.59 12.62
CA LYS A 140 23.76 21.42 13.18
C LYS A 140 22.59 20.52 13.57
N GLY A 141 22.58 20.09 14.81
CA GLY A 141 21.68 19.00 15.24
C GLY A 141 21.99 17.72 14.47
N ASN A 142 20.98 17.09 13.91
CA ASN A 142 21.13 15.85 13.14
C ASN A 142 21.76 16.08 11.75
N ASP A 143 21.71 17.30 11.22
CA ASP A 143 22.27 17.67 9.91
C ASP A 143 23.80 17.69 10.00
N ALA A 144 24.49 16.83 9.27
CA ALA A 144 25.94 16.74 9.16
C ALA A 144 26.39 16.99 7.72
N THR A 145 27.44 17.77 7.56
CA THR A 145 28.04 18.07 6.24
C THR A 145 29.55 17.90 6.32
N ALA A 146 30.10 16.93 5.60
CA ALA A 146 31.55 16.71 5.49
C ALA A 146 32.09 17.42 4.25
N ALA A 147 33.09 18.30 4.41
CA ALA A 147 33.76 18.89 3.28
C ALA A 147 34.56 17.83 2.49
N LEU A 148 34.53 17.90 1.18
CA LEU A 148 35.33 17.00 0.35
C LEU A 148 36.78 17.55 0.24
N PRO A 149 37.81 16.68 0.28
CA PRO A 149 39.18 17.10 0.08
C PRO A 149 39.42 17.78 -1.28
N GLN A 150 38.64 17.40 -2.27
CA GLN A 150 38.63 17.96 -3.62
C GLN A 150 37.16 18.00 -4.11
N VAL A 151 36.84 19.02 -4.92
CA VAL A 151 35.52 19.12 -5.56
C VAL A 151 35.35 17.93 -6.51
N ALA A 152 34.31 17.17 -6.29
CA ALA A 152 33.96 16.03 -7.12
C ALA A 152 33.16 16.47 -8.35
N ALA A 153 33.55 15.99 -9.52
CA ALA A 153 32.88 16.33 -10.77
C ALA A 153 31.47 15.74 -10.83
N ALA A 154 30.58 16.41 -11.56
CA ALA A 154 29.26 15.88 -11.85
C ALA A 154 29.33 14.48 -12.47
N GLY A 155 28.48 13.55 -12.01
CA GLY A 155 28.41 12.16 -12.47
C GLY A 155 29.52 11.24 -11.94
N SER A 156 30.52 11.75 -11.21
CA SER A 156 31.60 10.93 -10.61
C SER A 156 31.04 10.08 -9.44
N VAL A 157 31.82 9.05 -9.09
CA VAL A 157 31.48 8.15 -7.95
C VAL A 157 32.52 8.41 -6.85
N LEU A 158 32.03 8.52 -5.62
CA LEU A 158 32.83 8.72 -4.42
C LEU A 158 32.59 7.58 -3.44
N ASP A 159 33.64 7.13 -2.79
CA ASP A 159 33.62 6.27 -1.62
C ASP A 159 33.87 7.12 -0.38
N VAL A 160 32.90 7.19 0.51
CA VAL A 160 32.96 7.97 1.75
C VAL A 160 32.79 7.04 2.93
N ARG A 161 33.76 7.01 3.84
CA ARG A 161 33.68 6.24 5.09
C ARG A 161 33.56 7.17 6.28
N ILE A 162 32.52 6.98 7.07
CA ILE A 162 32.20 7.76 8.27
C ILE A 162 32.42 6.86 9.47
N TYR A 163 33.43 7.18 10.29
CA TYR A 163 33.67 6.51 11.57
C TYR A 163 32.93 7.25 12.66
N TYR A 164 32.23 6.53 13.51
CA TYR A 164 31.40 7.11 14.53
C TYR A 164 31.19 6.16 15.69
N HIS A 165 30.82 6.72 16.83
CA HIS A 165 30.39 5.97 17.99
C HIS A 165 29.37 6.76 18.79
N GLY A 166 28.70 6.10 19.71
CA GLY A 166 27.78 6.76 20.62
C GLY A 166 26.73 5.84 21.20
N THR A 167 25.69 6.44 21.73
CA THR A 167 24.50 5.74 22.22
C THR A 167 23.28 6.27 21.51
N ALA A 168 22.48 5.40 20.94
CA ALA A 168 21.22 5.77 20.30
C ALA A 168 20.23 6.32 21.34
N PRO A 169 19.40 7.29 20.98
CA PRO A 169 18.37 7.80 21.87
C PRO A 169 17.39 6.67 22.18
N SER A 170 17.35 6.24 23.44
CA SER A 170 16.40 5.24 23.91
C SER A 170 15.19 5.89 24.54
N GLY A 171 13.98 5.56 24.09
CA GLY A 171 12.75 5.82 24.83
C GLY A 171 12.40 4.61 25.70
N ASN A 172 11.73 4.84 26.82
CA ASN A 172 11.21 3.77 27.69
C ASN A 172 10.04 2.97 27.06
N SER A 173 9.61 3.31 25.88
CA SER A 173 8.54 2.62 25.16
C SER A 173 9.11 1.75 24.04
N ALA A 174 8.59 0.56 23.87
CA ALA A 174 8.82 -0.29 22.71
C ALA A 174 8.12 0.28 21.46
N ALA A 175 8.00 1.60 21.36
CA ALA A 175 7.29 2.24 20.28
C ALA A 175 8.18 2.35 19.05
N ILE A 176 7.59 2.14 17.91
CA ILE A 176 8.11 2.54 16.61
C ILE A 176 8.51 4.01 16.67
N GLY A 177 9.70 4.37 16.18
CA GLY A 177 10.21 5.75 16.20
C GLY A 177 11.44 5.99 17.06
N ASN A 178 12.00 4.92 17.66
CA ASN A 178 13.38 4.92 18.14
C ASN A 178 14.21 4.05 17.19
N GLY A 179 15.18 4.63 16.50
CA GLY A 179 15.97 3.97 15.47
C GLY A 179 16.73 2.73 15.95
N PHE A 180 17.08 2.68 17.26
CA PHE A 180 17.79 1.57 17.86
C PHE A 180 17.37 1.36 19.29
N ASN A 181 17.04 0.12 19.66
CA ASN A 181 16.39 -0.22 20.90
C ASN A 181 17.05 -1.42 21.58
N THR A 182 16.93 -1.48 22.92
CA THR A 182 17.37 -2.63 23.71
C THR A 182 16.37 -2.94 24.83
N ARG A 183 16.21 -4.21 25.15
CA ARG A 183 15.38 -4.71 26.26
C ARG A 183 16.06 -5.89 26.94
N SER A 184 15.82 -6.01 28.24
CA SER A 184 16.29 -7.12 29.09
C SER A 184 15.20 -8.15 29.39
N THR A 185 13.99 -7.92 28.90
CA THR A 185 12.85 -8.82 29.05
C THR A 185 12.01 -8.84 27.78
N VAL A 186 11.46 -10.01 27.46
CA VAL A 186 10.49 -10.20 26.38
C VAL A 186 9.23 -10.85 26.92
N ARG A 187 8.09 -10.63 26.27
CA ARG A 187 6.81 -11.20 26.65
C ARG A 187 6.25 -12.02 25.50
N VAL A 188 5.96 -13.29 25.77
CA VAL A 188 5.36 -14.22 24.82
C VAL A 188 4.21 -14.94 25.52
N ASN A 189 3.04 -14.99 24.90
CA ASN A 189 1.84 -15.65 25.44
C ASN A 189 1.58 -15.31 26.93
N ASN A 190 1.62 -14.03 27.27
CA ASN A 190 1.45 -13.50 28.64
C ASN A 190 2.53 -13.94 29.67
N VAL A 191 3.58 -14.66 29.25
CA VAL A 191 4.74 -15.00 30.08
C VAL A 191 5.88 -14.00 29.77
N THR A 192 6.48 -13.47 30.83
CA THR A 192 7.66 -12.59 30.71
C THR A 192 8.93 -13.39 30.96
N TYR A 193 9.86 -13.32 30.03
CA TYR A 193 11.16 -13.97 30.10
C TYR A 193 12.28 -12.95 30.32
N PRO A 194 13.26 -13.18 31.20
CA PRO A 194 14.51 -12.44 31.18
C PRO A 194 15.28 -12.80 29.90
N TYR A 195 15.41 -11.82 28.99
CA TYR A 195 16.01 -12.04 27.69
C TYR A 195 16.51 -10.72 27.12
N ASN A 196 17.81 -10.64 26.86
CA ASN A 196 18.41 -9.46 26.26
C ASN A 196 18.27 -9.50 24.74
N VAL A 197 17.76 -8.45 24.17
CA VAL A 197 17.65 -8.25 22.72
C VAL A 197 17.84 -6.78 22.37
N THR A 198 18.59 -6.53 21.30
CA THR A 198 18.79 -5.21 20.72
C THR A 198 18.39 -5.27 19.24
N TRP A 199 17.68 -4.25 18.76
CA TRP A 199 17.17 -4.21 17.38
C TRP A 199 17.05 -2.79 16.86
N SER A 200 17.10 -2.64 15.54
CA SER A 200 16.80 -1.38 14.84
C SER A 200 15.32 -1.29 14.44
N LEU A 201 14.79 -0.06 14.36
CA LEU A 201 13.50 0.26 13.79
C LEU A 201 13.54 1.70 13.27
N SER A 202 13.72 1.88 11.98
CA SER A 202 14.10 3.15 11.36
C SER A 202 12.96 3.94 10.74
N GLU A 203 11.79 3.34 10.58
CA GLU A 203 10.64 3.99 9.95
C GLU A 203 9.96 5.02 10.86
N PRO A 204 9.52 6.17 10.36
CA PRO A 204 9.83 6.69 9.03
C PRO A 204 11.12 7.53 8.97
N PHE A 205 11.60 8.09 10.09
CA PHE A 205 12.67 9.08 10.13
C PHE A 205 13.75 8.80 11.18
N ALA A 206 13.91 7.55 11.61
CA ALA A 206 14.78 7.21 12.75
C ALA A 206 16.05 6.45 12.37
N ALA A 207 16.35 6.26 11.08
CA ALA A 207 17.59 5.61 10.64
C ALA A 207 18.84 6.37 11.13
N HIS A 208 18.81 7.69 11.07
CA HIS A 208 19.90 8.55 11.54
C HIS A 208 20.20 8.42 13.04
N GLU A 209 19.33 7.79 13.80
CA GLU A 209 19.52 7.59 15.25
C GLU A 209 20.56 6.51 15.55
N TRP A 210 20.91 5.65 14.58
CA TRP A 210 21.89 4.60 14.80
C TRP A 210 22.98 4.46 13.74
N PHE A 211 22.76 5.03 12.52
CA PHE A 211 23.82 5.09 11.52
C PHE A 211 23.73 6.35 10.65
N PRO A 212 24.89 6.87 10.16
CA PRO A 212 24.90 7.98 9.23
C PRO A 212 24.22 7.60 7.91
N CYS A 213 23.21 8.36 7.46
CA CYS A 213 22.44 8.02 6.28
C CYS A 213 21.85 9.23 5.57
N LYS A 214 21.27 8.97 4.39
CA LYS A 214 20.42 9.88 3.65
C LYS A 214 18.96 9.41 3.73
N GLN A 215 18.12 10.09 4.52
CA GLN A 215 16.73 9.69 4.70
C GLN A 215 15.82 10.25 3.61
N VAL A 216 15.98 9.74 2.39
CA VAL A 216 15.18 10.09 1.21
C VAL A 216 14.64 8.82 0.56
N LEU A 217 13.31 8.65 0.53
CA LEU A 217 12.67 7.41 0.02
C LEU A 217 13.03 7.11 -1.43
N THR A 218 13.14 8.15 -2.28
CA THR A 218 13.46 7.99 -3.70
C THR A 218 14.92 7.62 -3.96
N ASP A 219 15.74 7.59 -2.92
CA ASP A 219 17.16 7.20 -2.99
C ASP A 219 17.36 5.83 -2.34
N LYS A 220 16.95 4.78 -3.04
CA LYS A 220 17.23 3.40 -2.65
C LYS A 220 18.69 3.07 -3.02
N ALA A 221 19.47 2.62 -2.04
CA ALA A 221 20.82 2.10 -2.35
C ALA A 221 20.69 0.83 -3.19
N ASP A 222 21.53 0.68 -4.22
CA ASP A 222 21.49 -0.48 -5.13
C ASP A 222 21.78 -1.81 -4.39
N SER A 223 22.53 -1.73 -3.26
CA SER A 223 22.85 -2.87 -2.39
C SER A 223 23.32 -2.40 -1.01
N SER A 224 23.34 -3.34 -0.03
CA SER A 224 23.87 -3.05 1.30
C SER A 224 24.60 -4.26 1.90
N ASP A 225 25.67 -3.98 2.66
CA ASP A 225 26.32 -4.95 3.54
C ASP A 225 26.13 -4.51 5.00
N VAL A 226 25.80 -5.46 5.87
CA VAL A 226 25.68 -5.21 7.30
C VAL A 226 26.56 -6.21 8.05
N TRP A 227 27.69 -5.72 8.52
CA TRP A 227 28.64 -6.50 9.28
C TRP A 227 28.53 -6.12 10.75
N VAL A 228 28.30 -7.13 11.58
CA VAL A 228 28.11 -6.91 13.03
C VAL A 228 29.02 -7.81 13.82
N THR A 229 29.88 -7.20 14.63
CA THR A 229 30.69 -7.86 15.64
C THR A 229 29.95 -7.83 16.98
N THR A 230 29.76 -8.98 17.59
CA THR A 230 29.05 -9.16 18.87
C THR A 230 29.72 -10.24 19.71
N THR A 231 29.32 -10.37 20.99
CA THR A 231 29.78 -11.41 21.90
C THR A 231 28.96 -12.71 21.71
N LEU A 232 29.62 -13.86 21.67
CA LEU A 232 28.95 -15.16 21.70
C LEU A 232 28.16 -15.32 23.03
N PRO A 233 26.96 -15.95 23.04
CA PRO A 233 26.37 -16.72 21.94
C PRO A 233 25.40 -15.95 21.07
N ASN A 234 25.47 -14.61 21.03
CA ASN A 234 24.58 -13.81 20.21
C ASN A 234 24.62 -14.23 18.73
N LYS A 235 23.47 -14.17 18.07
CA LYS A 235 23.31 -14.19 16.63
C LYS A 235 22.80 -12.84 16.15
N VAL A 236 23.02 -12.55 14.89
CA VAL A 236 22.62 -11.31 14.25
C VAL A 236 21.71 -11.60 13.08
N GLY A 237 20.47 -11.10 13.11
CA GLY A 237 19.58 -11.07 11.96
C GLY A 237 19.70 -9.75 11.19
N SER A 238 19.75 -9.83 9.85
CA SER A 238 19.81 -8.65 8.97
C SER A 238 19.34 -8.98 7.56
N ASN A 239 19.39 -7.99 6.67
CA ASN A 239 18.93 -8.04 5.30
C ASN A 239 19.81 -8.92 4.41
N GLY A 240 19.23 -9.53 3.38
CA GLY A 240 19.96 -10.31 2.38
C GLY A 240 20.41 -11.68 2.89
N ILE A 241 21.60 -12.12 2.48
CA ILE A 241 22.19 -13.42 2.80
C ILE A 241 23.30 -13.26 3.84
N LEU A 242 23.39 -14.18 4.80
CA LEU A 242 24.57 -14.32 5.66
C LEU A 242 25.69 -14.99 4.85
N GLU A 243 26.65 -14.18 4.38
CA GLU A 243 27.75 -14.70 3.58
C GLU A 243 28.81 -15.40 4.44
N ARG A 244 29.09 -14.86 5.64
CA ARG A 244 30.10 -15.41 6.53
C ARG A 244 29.78 -15.17 8.01
N THR A 245 30.22 -16.11 8.83
CA THR A 245 30.37 -15.95 10.28
C THR A 245 31.83 -16.10 10.61
N VAL A 246 32.45 -15.04 11.12
CA VAL A 246 33.92 -14.98 11.35
C VAL A 246 34.18 -14.97 12.85
N PRO A 247 34.75 -16.04 13.42
CA PRO A 247 35.22 -16.03 14.80
C PRO A 247 36.32 -14.99 15.01
N LEU A 248 36.28 -14.29 16.11
CA LEU A 248 37.27 -13.29 16.50
C LEU A 248 37.80 -13.59 17.92
N PRO A 249 38.94 -13.00 18.33
CA PRO A 249 39.40 -13.06 19.71
C PRO A 249 38.37 -12.59 20.73
N ASP A 250 38.60 -12.82 22.01
CA ASP A 250 37.80 -12.34 23.14
C ASP A 250 36.34 -12.75 23.12
N ASN A 251 36.06 -13.99 22.70
CA ASN A 251 34.70 -14.52 22.59
C ASN A 251 33.76 -13.71 21.69
N LYS A 252 34.34 -13.03 20.69
CA LYS A 252 33.58 -12.27 19.70
C LYS A 252 33.38 -13.07 18.42
N VAL A 253 32.35 -12.66 17.69
CA VAL A 253 32.02 -13.19 16.37
C VAL A 253 31.50 -12.05 15.48
N ARG A 254 31.88 -12.06 14.20
CA ARG A 254 31.35 -11.12 13.22
C ARG A 254 30.44 -11.85 12.24
N TYR A 255 29.23 -11.36 12.10
CA TYR A 255 28.25 -11.77 11.10
C TYR A 255 28.31 -10.82 9.92
N GLU A 256 28.49 -11.34 8.69
CA GLU A 256 28.64 -10.57 7.47
C GLU A 256 27.43 -10.83 6.56
N TRP A 257 26.44 -9.94 6.64
CA TRP A 257 25.23 -9.97 5.84
C TRP A 257 25.40 -9.11 4.59
N LYS A 258 24.73 -9.51 3.48
CA LYS A 258 24.75 -8.80 2.21
C LYS A 258 23.40 -8.89 1.52
N SER A 259 22.83 -7.74 1.18
CA SER A 259 21.68 -7.59 0.28
C SER A 259 22.12 -7.04 -1.06
N ARG A 260 21.74 -7.71 -2.14
CA ARG A 260 22.09 -7.38 -3.51
C ARG A 260 20.99 -6.65 -4.27
N HIS A 261 19.88 -6.42 -3.60
CA HIS A 261 18.70 -5.74 -4.14
C HIS A 261 18.62 -4.29 -3.67
N PRO A 262 18.03 -3.39 -4.47
CA PRO A 262 17.80 -2.01 -4.04
C PRO A 262 16.99 -1.96 -2.73
N ILE A 263 17.47 -1.15 -1.78
CA ILE A 263 16.91 -1.08 -0.44
C ILE A 263 16.75 0.37 0.02
N ALA A 264 15.58 0.69 0.58
CA ALA A 264 15.34 1.99 1.20
C ALA A 264 16.07 2.10 2.55
N TYR A 265 16.46 3.30 2.92
CA TYR A 265 17.25 3.56 4.14
C TYR A 265 16.58 3.00 5.41
N TYR A 266 15.25 3.05 5.50
CA TYR A 266 14.50 2.64 6.69
C TYR A 266 14.37 1.11 6.82
N LEU A 267 14.62 0.37 5.74
CA LEU A 267 14.54 -1.09 5.68
C LEU A 267 15.87 -1.78 6.04
N ILE A 268 16.99 -1.03 6.09
CA ILE A 268 18.26 -1.57 6.58
C ILE A 268 18.12 -1.85 8.08
N SER A 269 18.39 -3.08 8.49
CA SER A 269 18.05 -3.53 9.83
C SER A 269 19.07 -4.45 10.46
N VAL A 270 19.05 -4.49 11.79
CA VAL A 270 19.77 -5.45 12.62
C VAL A 270 18.93 -5.89 13.81
N ALA A 271 19.10 -7.15 14.22
CA ALA A 271 18.61 -7.63 15.50
C ALA A 271 19.70 -8.55 16.13
N VAL A 272 20.02 -8.34 17.40
CA VAL A 272 21.11 -9.03 18.12
C VAL A 272 20.54 -9.66 19.38
N ALA A 273 20.59 -10.98 19.46
CA ALA A 273 20.20 -11.75 20.65
C ALA A 273 20.74 -13.20 20.58
N PRO A 274 20.70 -13.97 21.66
CA PRO A 274 21.08 -15.39 21.64
C PRO A 274 19.98 -16.27 21.03
N TYR A 275 19.63 -16.01 19.77
CA TYR A 275 18.54 -16.67 19.06
C TYR A 275 18.76 -18.16 18.82
N VAL A 276 17.64 -18.89 18.86
CA VAL A 276 17.51 -20.20 18.21
C VAL A 276 17.14 -19.97 16.75
N GLU A 277 17.83 -20.65 15.85
CA GLU A 277 17.59 -20.59 14.42
C GLU A 277 16.69 -21.74 13.97
N TYR A 278 15.66 -21.40 13.19
CA TYR A 278 14.75 -22.37 12.58
C TYR A 278 14.57 -22.03 11.11
N VAL A 279 14.90 -22.96 10.21
CA VAL A 279 14.86 -22.75 8.77
C VAL A 279 13.76 -23.58 8.14
N THR A 280 12.89 -22.92 7.38
CA THR A 280 11.87 -23.53 6.52
C THR A 280 12.05 -23.06 5.08
N TYR A 281 11.15 -23.43 4.20
CA TYR A 281 11.29 -23.09 2.78
C TYR A 281 9.93 -22.84 2.14
N ALA A 282 9.88 -21.89 1.21
CA ALA A 282 8.82 -21.75 0.22
C ALA A 282 9.26 -22.31 -1.14
N ARG A 283 8.30 -22.71 -1.97
CA ARG A 283 8.51 -23.21 -3.35
C ARG A 283 7.53 -22.57 -4.32
N PRO A 284 7.69 -21.27 -4.62
CA PRO A 284 6.83 -20.62 -5.58
C PRO A 284 6.94 -21.29 -6.95
N ALA A 285 5.81 -21.45 -7.64
CA ALA A 285 5.80 -22.09 -8.96
C ALA A 285 6.66 -21.29 -9.95
N GLY A 286 7.53 -22.00 -10.70
CA GLY A 286 8.43 -21.40 -11.68
C GLY A 286 9.60 -20.60 -11.08
N SER A 287 9.85 -20.71 -9.76
CA SER A 287 10.94 -20.03 -9.06
C SER A 287 11.88 -21.00 -8.36
N VAL A 288 13.01 -20.48 -7.85
CA VAL A 288 13.90 -21.20 -6.95
C VAL A 288 13.24 -21.43 -5.59
N ARG A 289 13.73 -22.42 -4.87
CA ARG A 289 13.33 -22.63 -3.49
C ARG A 289 13.86 -21.49 -2.61
N VAL A 290 12.95 -20.78 -1.93
CA VAL A 290 13.28 -19.65 -1.07
C VAL A 290 13.51 -20.11 0.35
N PRO A 291 14.70 -19.93 0.94
CA PRO A 291 14.93 -20.18 2.36
C PRO A 291 14.15 -19.18 3.22
N ILE A 292 13.58 -19.66 4.33
CA ILE A 292 12.93 -18.83 5.35
C ILE A 292 13.68 -19.04 6.67
N VAL A 293 14.50 -18.05 7.04
CA VAL A 293 15.38 -18.10 8.20
C VAL A 293 14.72 -17.38 9.37
N ASN A 294 14.41 -18.09 10.44
CA ASN A 294 13.73 -17.54 11.60
C ASN A 294 14.68 -17.53 12.81
N TYR A 295 14.87 -16.35 13.39
CA TYR A 295 15.61 -16.13 14.63
C TYR A 295 14.62 -15.90 15.77
N ILE A 296 14.45 -16.92 16.58
CA ILE A 296 13.43 -17.02 17.64
C ILE A 296 14.13 -16.94 19.00
N TYR A 297 13.50 -16.35 20.01
CA TYR A 297 14.13 -16.11 21.30
C TYR A 297 14.74 -17.37 21.93
N ASN A 298 13.99 -18.45 22.02
CA ASN A 298 14.44 -19.70 22.56
C ASN A 298 13.60 -20.89 22.05
N GLN A 299 13.96 -22.12 22.45
CA GLN A 299 13.29 -23.34 21.99
C GLN A 299 11.81 -23.40 22.43
N GLU A 300 11.47 -22.91 23.62
CA GLU A 300 10.10 -22.90 24.11
C GLU A 300 9.21 -22.00 23.25
N VAL A 301 9.68 -20.80 22.93
CA VAL A 301 9.00 -19.86 22.05
C VAL A 301 8.90 -20.40 20.61
N LEU A 302 9.94 -21.08 20.11
CA LEU A 302 9.88 -21.77 18.83
C LEU A 302 8.78 -22.85 18.83
N ASN A 303 8.76 -23.72 19.84
CA ASN A 303 7.74 -24.74 19.93
C ASN A 303 6.32 -24.18 19.99
N PHE A 304 6.14 -23.03 20.63
CA PHE A 304 4.86 -22.34 20.70
C PHE A 304 4.41 -21.79 19.34
N TYR A 305 5.32 -21.15 18.57
CA TYR A 305 4.98 -20.49 17.31
C TYR A 305 5.26 -21.34 16.05
N GLN A 306 5.81 -22.54 16.16
CA GLN A 306 6.28 -23.31 15.00
C GLN A 306 5.21 -23.52 13.93
N THR A 307 3.96 -23.79 14.34
CA THR A 307 2.84 -23.96 13.41
C THR A 307 2.57 -22.68 12.63
N GLU A 308 2.59 -21.53 13.30
CA GLU A 308 2.33 -20.24 12.68
C GLU A 308 3.49 -19.80 11.77
N ILE A 309 4.73 -20.01 12.20
CA ILE A 309 5.94 -19.76 11.39
C ILE A 309 5.90 -20.58 10.09
N ASN A 310 5.44 -21.82 10.15
CA ASN A 310 5.34 -22.70 8.97
C ASN A 310 4.32 -22.22 7.93
N ARG A 311 3.39 -21.30 8.28
CA ARG A 311 2.46 -20.67 7.32
C ARG A 311 3.14 -19.71 6.35
N THR A 312 4.32 -19.21 6.71
CA THR A 312 5.07 -18.25 5.88
C THR A 312 5.37 -18.81 4.48
N GLY A 313 5.74 -20.09 4.38
CA GLY A 313 5.98 -20.72 3.07
C GLY A 313 4.77 -20.67 2.15
N PRO A 314 3.61 -21.21 2.54
CA PRO A 314 2.34 -21.07 1.82
C PRO A 314 1.96 -19.63 1.45
N PHE A 315 2.19 -18.66 2.34
CA PHE A 315 1.91 -17.25 2.03
C PHE A 315 2.81 -16.72 0.89
N ILE A 316 4.12 -17.00 0.93
CA ILE A 316 5.05 -16.64 -0.16
C ILE A 316 4.59 -17.25 -1.50
N GLU A 317 4.18 -18.51 -1.49
CA GLU A 317 3.71 -19.22 -2.68
C GLU A 317 2.42 -18.60 -3.24
N ASN A 318 1.46 -18.28 -2.37
CA ASN A 318 0.22 -17.61 -2.74
C ASN A 318 0.46 -16.21 -3.32
N TYR A 319 1.24 -15.36 -2.64
CA TYR A 319 1.53 -14.01 -3.10
C TYR A 319 2.34 -14.01 -4.39
N SER A 320 3.25 -14.98 -4.55
CA SER A 320 4.00 -15.15 -5.80
C SER A 320 3.08 -15.48 -6.98
N ALA A 321 2.05 -16.27 -6.76
CA ALA A 321 1.06 -16.58 -7.80
C ALA A 321 0.20 -15.36 -8.15
N LEU A 322 -0.17 -14.54 -7.18
CA LEU A 322 -1.05 -13.38 -7.36
C LEU A 322 -0.30 -12.17 -7.92
N CYS A 323 0.83 -11.80 -7.31
CA CYS A 323 1.51 -10.52 -7.55
C CYS A 323 2.82 -10.63 -8.33
N GLY A 324 3.23 -11.85 -8.69
CA GLY A 324 4.53 -12.14 -9.32
C GLY A 324 5.52 -12.73 -8.32
N THR A 325 6.52 -13.44 -8.83
CA THR A 325 7.53 -14.14 -8.04
C THR A 325 8.04 -13.29 -6.87
N TYR A 326 8.28 -13.93 -5.73
CA TYR A 326 8.89 -13.26 -4.56
C TYR A 326 10.11 -12.45 -4.99
N PRO A 327 10.15 -11.13 -4.77
CA PRO A 327 11.14 -10.25 -5.40
C PRO A 327 12.59 -10.56 -5.03
N PHE A 328 12.79 -11.17 -3.87
CA PHE A 328 14.10 -11.50 -3.31
C PHE A 328 14.34 -13.02 -3.27
N ALA A 329 13.78 -13.74 -4.25
CA ALA A 329 13.82 -15.22 -4.27
C ALA A 329 15.24 -15.80 -4.34
N ASP A 330 16.18 -15.06 -4.91
CA ASP A 330 17.61 -15.40 -4.99
C ASP A 330 18.40 -15.13 -3.70
N GLU A 331 17.75 -14.52 -2.70
CA GLU A 331 18.29 -14.33 -1.35
C GLU A 331 17.57 -15.23 -0.34
N LYS A 332 16.66 -14.67 0.44
CA LYS A 332 15.86 -15.38 1.44
C LYS A 332 14.62 -14.55 1.82
N TYR A 333 13.77 -15.14 2.64
CA TYR A 333 12.93 -14.44 3.58
C TYR A 333 13.28 -14.86 5.01
N GLY A 334 12.81 -14.16 6.03
CA GLY A 334 13.00 -14.57 7.41
C GLY A 334 12.40 -13.62 8.42
N HIS A 335 12.55 -14.02 9.69
CA HIS A 335 12.09 -13.25 10.83
C HIS A 335 13.15 -13.10 11.89
N SER A 336 13.26 -11.92 12.50
CA SER A 336 13.96 -11.70 13.76
C SER A 336 12.94 -11.32 14.82
N MET A 337 12.84 -12.07 15.91
CA MET A 337 11.97 -11.68 17.02
C MET A 337 12.57 -10.50 17.81
N ALA A 338 11.75 -9.46 18.01
CA ALA A 338 12.06 -8.37 18.92
C ALA A 338 10.77 -7.82 19.54
N PRO A 339 10.77 -7.27 20.77
CA PRO A 339 9.57 -6.84 21.47
C PRO A 339 9.10 -5.47 20.95
N ILE A 340 8.88 -5.37 19.63
CA ILE A 340 8.43 -4.14 18.96
C ILE A 340 6.93 -3.92 19.12
N GLY A 341 6.19 -5.00 19.44
CA GLY A 341 4.76 -5.02 19.65
C GLY A 341 3.97 -4.82 18.36
N GLY A 342 4.22 -5.66 17.41
CA GLY A 342 3.72 -5.71 16.06
C GLY A 342 4.76 -6.28 15.15
N GLY A 343 4.83 -5.77 13.92
CA GLY A 343 5.84 -6.11 12.95
C GLY A 343 6.52 -4.88 12.36
N MET A 344 7.57 -5.14 11.62
CA MET A 344 8.28 -4.19 10.75
C MET A 344 8.83 -4.97 9.57
N GLU A 345 8.50 -4.53 8.39
CA GLU A 345 8.74 -5.21 7.12
C GLU A 345 10.19 -5.25 6.66
N HIS A 346 11.18 -5.10 7.51
CA HIS A 346 12.59 -5.05 7.08
C HIS A 346 12.88 -6.01 5.93
N GLN A 347 13.36 -5.46 4.82
CA GLN A 347 13.56 -6.21 3.56
C GLN A 347 14.27 -7.53 3.78
N THR A 348 13.65 -8.63 3.37
CA THR A 348 14.09 -10.01 3.52
C THR A 348 14.24 -10.55 4.96
N MET A 349 14.06 -9.72 6.01
CA MET A 349 14.22 -10.12 7.41
C MET A 349 13.26 -9.32 8.31
N THR A 350 11.98 -9.61 8.19
CA THR A 350 10.93 -9.00 9.01
C THR A 350 11.25 -9.09 10.51
N THR A 351 11.06 -7.98 11.22
CA THR A 351 11.16 -7.97 12.69
C THR A 351 9.76 -7.98 13.27
N GLN A 352 9.44 -8.93 14.15
CA GLN A 352 8.11 -9.02 14.77
C GLN A 352 8.16 -9.62 16.16
N ASP A 353 7.15 -9.34 17.01
CA ASP A 353 7.10 -9.84 18.39
C ASP A 353 6.32 -11.14 18.53
N SER A 354 5.49 -11.47 17.56
CA SER A 354 4.61 -12.63 17.57
C SER A 354 4.32 -13.12 16.14
N PHE A 355 3.73 -14.31 16.00
CA PHE A 355 3.39 -14.92 14.73
C PHE A 355 1.88 -15.14 14.62
N SER A 356 1.08 -14.07 14.63
CA SER A 356 -0.32 -14.20 14.26
C SER A 356 -0.49 -14.36 12.76
N PHE A 357 -1.61 -14.96 12.33
CA PHE A 357 -1.90 -15.17 10.90
C PHE A 357 -1.85 -13.85 10.10
N THR A 358 -2.56 -12.83 10.58
CA THR A 358 -2.66 -11.55 9.89
C THR A 358 -1.36 -10.75 9.97
N LEU A 359 -0.65 -10.76 11.12
CA LEU A 359 0.63 -10.06 11.25
C LEU A 359 1.66 -10.62 10.27
N THR A 360 1.86 -11.94 10.26
CA THR A 360 2.82 -12.55 9.33
C THR A 360 2.43 -12.34 7.87
N ALA A 361 1.13 -12.33 7.54
CA ALA A 361 0.63 -12.06 6.20
C ALA A 361 0.88 -10.61 5.78
N HIS A 362 0.65 -9.63 6.67
CA HIS A 362 0.86 -8.20 6.48
C HIS A 362 2.33 -7.89 6.20
N GLU A 363 3.21 -8.24 7.14
CA GLU A 363 4.64 -7.96 7.07
C GLU A 363 5.31 -8.66 5.86
N LEU A 364 4.85 -9.84 5.51
CA LEU A 364 5.35 -10.52 4.32
C LEU A 364 4.90 -9.84 3.03
N PHE A 365 3.64 -9.33 2.96
CA PHE A 365 3.16 -8.71 1.72
C PHE A 365 3.90 -7.42 1.40
N HIS A 366 4.44 -6.75 2.41
CA HIS A 366 5.31 -5.60 2.23
C HIS A 366 6.54 -5.90 1.36
N GLN A 367 7.03 -7.14 1.31
CA GLN A 367 8.16 -7.50 0.46
C GLN A 367 7.91 -7.16 -1.03
N TRP A 368 6.64 -7.16 -1.47
CA TRP A 368 6.21 -6.67 -2.78
C TRP A 368 5.86 -5.18 -2.74
N PHE A 369 5.04 -4.75 -1.76
CA PHE A 369 4.48 -3.39 -1.64
C PHE A 369 5.06 -2.68 -0.41
N GLY A 370 6.18 -2.01 -0.59
CA GLY A 370 6.99 -1.37 0.45
C GLY A 370 8.48 -1.58 0.20
N ASP A 371 8.89 -2.83 0.00
CA ASP A 371 10.30 -3.20 -0.14
C ASP A 371 10.73 -3.23 -1.59
N ASN A 372 10.14 -4.09 -2.43
CA ASN A 372 10.48 -4.10 -3.85
C ASN A 372 10.08 -2.78 -4.52
N VAL A 373 8.83 -2.40 -4.36
CA VAL A 373 8.32 -1.10 -4.80
C VAL A 373 7.94 -0.27 -3.58
N THR A 374 8.72 0.75 -3.29
CA THR A 374 8.53 1.63 -2.13
C THR A 374 7.72 2.87 -2.55
N CYS A 375 6.89 3.42 -1.69
CA CYS A 375 6.23 4.70 -1.95
C CYS A 375 7.27 5.82 -2.15
N ALA A 376 7.10 6.67 -3.16
CA ALA A 376 8.05 7.75 -3.47
C ALA A 376 7.98 8.90 -2.45
N SER A 377 6.94 8.95 -1.66
CA SER A 377 6.70 9.96 -0.62
C SER A 377 5.80 9.36 0.46
N TRP A 378 5.99 9.78 1.70
CA TRP A 378 5.07 9.45 2.79
C TRP A 378 3.63 9.92 2.55
N THR A 379 3.41 10.81 1.59
CA THR A 379 2.07 11.16 1.08
C THR A 379 1.35 9.94 0.48
N ASP A 380 2.11 9.05 -0.15
CA ASP A 380 1.65 7.85 -0.84
C ASP A 380 1.86 6.56 -0.02
N ILE A 381 2.03 6.65 1.30
CA ILE A 381 2.31 5.48 2.18
C ILE A 381 1.26 4.36 2.06
N TRP A 382 0.06 4.66 1.62
CA TRP A 382 -0.98 3.67 1.37
C TRP A 382 -0.56 2.61 0.33
N LEU A 383 0.38 2.95 -0.59
CA LEU A 383 0.96 2.00 -1.53
C LEU A 383 1.74 0.88 -0.83
N ASN A 384 2.22 1.12 0.39
CA ASN A 384 2.82 0.12 1.27
C ASN A 384 1.71 -0.48 2.16
N GLU A 385 1.16 0.28 3.07
CA GLU A 385 0.33 -0.18 4.20
C GLU A 385 -1.05 -0.70 3.82
N SER A 386 -1.71 -0.03 2.86
CA SER A 386 -3.03 -0.49 2.42
C SER A 386 -2.94 -1.79 1.64
N PHE A 387 -1.88 -1.95 0.84
CA PHE A 387 -1.63 -3.19 0.12
C PHE A 387 -1.22 -4.31 1.08
N ALA A 388 -0.37 -4.06 2.09
CA ALA A 388 -0.05 -5.04 3.12
C ALA A 388 -1.29 -5.48 3.90
N SER A 389 -2.15 -4.54 4.30
CA SER A 389 -3.46 -4.85 4.90
C SER A 389 -4.34 -5.67 3.96
N TYR A 390 -4.35 -5.37 2.67
CA TYR A 390 -5.07 -6.17 1.69
C TYR A 390 -4.46 -7.56 1.49
N GLY A 391 -3.15 -7.73 1.72
CA GLY A 391 -2.46 -9.01 1.79
C GLY A 391 -3.02 -9.92 2.89
N GLU A 392 -3.41 -9.36 4.05
CA GLU A 392 -4.13 -10.10 5.09
C GLU A 392 -5.42 -10.72 4.54
N TYR A 393 -6.23 -9.91 3.85
CA TYR A 393 -7.49 -10.35 3.22
C TYR A 393 -7.25 -11.42 2.15
N LEU A 394 -6.26 -11.25 1.28
CA LEU A 394 -5.91 -12.25 0.25
C LEU A 394 -5.46 -13.58 0.85
N SER A 395 -4.72 -13.54 1.95
CA SER A 395 -4.34 -14.76 2.69
C SER A 395 -5.55 -15.42 3.34
N LEU A 396 -6.47 -14.64 3.92
CA LEU A 396 -7.71 -15.18 4.47
C LEU A 396 -8.58 -15.80 3.37
N GLN A 397 -8.69 -15.18 2.20
CA GLN A 397 -9.41 -15.80 1.06
C GLN A 397 -8.83 -17.15 0.67
N ALA A 398 -7.50 -17.29 0.68
CA ALA A 398 -6.82 -18.50 0.25
C ALA A 398 -6.84 -19.62 1.31
N PHE A 399 -6.71 -19.29 2.58
CA PHE A 399 -6.42 -20.26 3.64
C PHE A 399 -7.46 -20.33 4.77
N ALA A 400 -8.34 -19.32 4.87
CA ALA A 400 -9.37 -19.22 5.90
C ALA A 400 -10.59 -18.43 5.39
N SER A 401 -11.17 -18.86 4.28
CA SER A 401 -12.19 -18.10 3.51
C SER A 401 -13.42 -17.68 4.33
N SER A 402 -13.82 -18.45 5.35
CA SER A 402 -14.88 -18.06 6.27
C SER A 402 -14.58 -16.81 7.10
N SER A 403 -13.30 -16.44 7.25
CA SER A 403 -12.87 -15.26 8.00
C SER A 403 -12.63 -14.04 7.10
N ALA A 404 -12.52 -14.22 5.80
CA ALA A 404 -12.26 -13.14 4.85
C ALA A 404 -13.39 -12.09 4.87
N ARG A 405 -14.66 -12.54 4.91
CA ARG A 405 -15.80 -11.65 5.01
C ARG A 405 -15.76 -10.78 6.27
N SER A 406 -15.57 -11.40 7.44
CA SER A 406 -15.50 -10.69 8.71
C SER A 406 -14.34 -9.71 8.76
N TRP A 407 -13.20 -10.01 8.10
CA TRP A 407 -12.08 -9.09 7.99
C TRP A 407 -12.46 -7.84 7.17
N MET A 408 -13.17 -8.00 6.06
CA MET A 408 -13.61 -6.87 5.23
C MET A 408 -14.68 -6.04 5.95
N ASP A 409 -15.63 -6.68 6.64
CA ASP A 409 -16.62 -6.01 7.48
C ASP A 409 -15.95 -5.14 8.56
N ASP A 410 -14.90 -5.67 9.22
CA ASP A 410 -14.10 -4.91 10.18
C ASP A 410 -13.36 -3.76 9.50
N ALA A 411 -12.73 -3.99 8.35
CA ALA A 411 -12.01 -2.96 7.60
C ALA A 411 -12.94 -1.78 7.23
N HIS A 412 -14.14 -2.04 6.74
CA HIS A 412 -15.15 -1.02 6.46
C HIS A 412 -15.58 -0.28 7.72
N SER A 413 -15.85 -1.00 8.82
CA SER A 413 -16.20 -0.41 10.12
C SER A 413 -15.08 0.48 10.64
N ARG A 414 -13.81 0.03 10.59
CA ARG A 414 -12.66 0.81 11.05
C ARG A 414 -12.40 2.04 10.19
N ALA A 415 -12.59 1.94 8.88
CA ALA A 415 -12.46 3.09 7.97
C ALA A 415 -13.44 4.23 8.30
N GLN A 416 -14.57 3.92 8.95
CA GLN A 416 -15.62 4.86 9.37
C GLN A 416 -15.51 5.28 10.84
N THR A 417 -14.47 4.85 11.55
CA THR A 417 -14.27 5.14 12.97
C THR A 417 -12.83 5.59 13.24
N GLN A 418 -12.61 6.23 14.38
CA GLN A 418 -11.27 6.54 14.90
C GLN A 418 -11.18 6.15 16.38
N TYR A 419 -10.00 5.76 16.82
CA TYR A 419 -9.77 5.42 18.21
C TYR A 419 -9.64 6.70 19.07
N ASP A 420 -10.53 6.84 20.06
CA ASP A 420 -10.42 7.87 21.11
C ASP A 420 -9.57 7.29 22.25
N ALA A 421 -8.33 7.80 22.38
CA ALA A 421 -7.39 7.32 23.39
C ALA A 421 -7.80 7.70 24.82
N VAL A 422 -8.62 8.73 25.00
CA VAL A 422 -9.12 9.18 26.31
C VAL A 422 -10.25 8.28 26.78
N GLN A 423 -11.22 8.06 25.92
CA GLN A 423 -12.38 7.19 26.20
C GLN A 423 -12.05 5.71 26.02
N ARG A 424 -10.95 5.36 25.33
CA ARG A 424 -10.53 4.01 24.96
C ARG A 424 -11.57 3.23 24.16
N VAL A 425 -12.29 3.95 23.28
CA VAL A 425 -13.31 3.38 22.38
C VAL A 425 -13.12 3.90 20.96
N TYR A 426 -13.72 3.20 20.00
CA TYR A 426 -13.83 3.72 18.63
C TYR A 426 -15.07 4.60 18.51
N VAL A 427 -14.88 5.81 18.00
CA VAL A 427 -15.94 6.79 17.77
C VAL A 427 -16.13 7.03 16.28
N PRO A 428 -17.31 7.44 15.81
CA PRO A 428 -17.54 7.72 14.39
C PRO A 428 -16.55 8.74 13.81
N ARG A 429 -16.08 8.47 12.60
CA ARG A 429 -15.24 9.36 11.80
C ARG A 429 -15.89 9.52 10.43
N LEU A 430 -16.26 10.73 10.07
CA LEU A 430 -16.96 11.02 8.81
C LEU A 430 -16.02 11.39 7.67
N GLY A 431 -14.81 11.88 7.97
CA GLY A 431 -13.86 12.42 6.99
C GLY A 431 -12.48 11.78 7.06
N GLY A 432 -11.57 12.33 6.30
CA GLY A 432 -10.18 11.91 6.15
C GLY A 432 -9.93 11.17 4.82
N SER A 433 -8.85 11.60 4.16
CA SER A 433 -8.39 11.02 2.89
C SER A 433 -7.44 9.85 3.11
N VAL A 434 -7.28 8.98 2.13
CA VAL A 434 -6.19 7.98 2.10
C VAL A 434 -4.85 8.69 1.88
N ARG A 435 -4.83 9.70 1.03
CA ARG A 435 -3.67 10.58 0.82
C ARG A 435 -3.27 11.27 2.12
N VAL A 436 -1.99 11.22 2.47
CA VAL A 436 -1.45 11.94 3.64
C VAL A 436 -1.10 13.37 3.25
N PRO A 437 -1.83 14.37 3.77
CA PRO A 437 -1.59 15.76 3.42
C PRO A 437 -0.39 16.38 4.13
N ASP A 438 -0.10 15.92 5.36
CA ASP A 438 1.01 16.40 6.21
C ASP A 438 1.92 15.23 6.60
N THR A 439 3.04 15.11 5.91
CA THR A 439 4.05 14.08 6.15
C THR A 439 5.00 14.38 7.32
N THR A 440 4.84 15.51 7.99
CA THR A 440 5.56 15.81 9.24
C THR A 440 4.86 15.18 10.46
N ASN A 441 3.61 14.84 10.32
CA ASN A 441 2.81 14.19 11.35
C ASN A 441 2.85 12.66 11.19
N VAL A 442 3.72 12.02 11.97
CA VAL A 442 3.90 10.56 11.94
C VAL A 442 2.61 9.81 12.26
N SER A 443 1.79 10.30 13.21
CA SER A 443 0.50 9.67 13.52
C SER A 443 -0.49 9.75 12.35
N ARG A 444 -0.35 10.76 11.49
CA ARG A 444 -1.18 10.84 10.27
C ARG A 444 -0.65 9.94 9.15
N ILE A 445 0.67 9.79 9.05
CA ILE A 445 1.26 8.83 8.09
C ILE A 445 0.71 7.43 8.37
N PHE A 446 0.72 7.00 9.62
CA PHE A 446 0.30 5.66 10.06
C PHE A 446 -1.09 5.67 10.74
N ASP A 447 -2.02 6.46 10.20
CA ASP A 447 -3.41 6.46 10.69
C ASP A 447 -4.10 5.13 10.37
N TYR A 448 -4.36 4.34 11.41
CA TYR A 448 -4.93 3.00 11.28
C TYR A 448 -6.21 2.96 10.43
N SER A 449 -7.11 3.90 10.68
CA SER A 449 -8.41 3.94 10.00
C SER A 449 -8.28 4.36 8.53
N LEU A 450 -7.37 5.28 8.21
CA LEU A 450 -7.25 5.85 6.87
C LEU A 450 -6.19 5.16 6.03
N THR A 451 -4.97 5.05 6.56
CA THR A 451 -3.82 4.53 5.80
C THR A 451 -3.92 3.01 5.64
N TYR A 452 -4.37 2.29 6.68
CA TYR A 452 -4.48 0.82 6.63
C TYR A 452 -5.87 0.39 6.13
N LYS A 453 -6.95 0.67 6.87
CA LYS A 453 -8.26 0.05 6.65
C LYS A 453 -9.05 0.70 5.51
N LYS A 454 -9.16 2.04 5.47
CA LYS A 454 -9.78 2.72 4.32
C LYS A 454 -9.01 2.45 3.04
N GLY A 455 -7.67 2.52 3.10
CA GLY A 455 -6.85 2.22 1.94
C GLY A 455 -7.02 0.78 1.43
N ALA A 456 -7.08 -0.22 2.32
CA ALA A 456 -7.34 -1.61 1.92
C ALA A 456 -8.74 -1.78 1.28
N ALA A 457 -9.76 -1.09 1.82
CA ALA A 457 -11.08 -1.04 1.19
C ALA A 457 -11.02 -0.40 -0.22
N VAL A 458 -10.20 0.66 -0.41
CA VAL A 458 -9.98 1.27 -1.73
C VAL A 458 -9.31 0.29 -2.69
N VAL A 459 -8.32 -0.49 -2.25
CA VAL A 459 -7.72 -1.57 -3.07
C VAL A 459 -8.77 -2.61 -3.44
N HIS A 460 -9.66 -2.98 -2.51
CA HIS A 460 -10.76 -3.91 -2.77
C HIS A 460 -11.73 -3.35 -3.81
N MET A 461 -12.08 -2.07 -3.72
CA MET A 461 -12.92 -1.38 -4.72
C MET A 461 -12.26 -1.30 -6.11
N LEU A 462 -10.93 -1.14 -6.20
CA LEU A 462 -10.21 -1.23 -7.48
C LEU A 462 -10.36 -2.62 -8.12
N ARG A 463 -10.35 -3.69 -7.32
CA ARG A 463 -10.60 -5.06 -7.80
C ARG A 463 -12.03 -5.19 -8.32
N TYR A 464 -13.01 -4.68 -7.58
CA TYR A 464 -14.41 -4.65 -7.99
C TYR A 464 -14.62 -3.90 -9.31
N LEU A 465 -14.01 -2.72 -9.46
CA LEU A 465 -14.12 -1.86 -10.64
C LEU A 465 -13.65 -2.54 -11.93
N LEU A 466 -12.65 -3.42 -11.86
CA LEU A 466 -12.14 -4.14 -13.03
C LEU A 466 -13.03 -5.31 -13.47
N HIS A 467 -13.99 -5.76 -12.65
CA HIS A 467 -14.91 -6.87 -12.92
C HIS A 467 -14.23 -8.21 -13.26
N ASP A 468 -12.91 -8.32 -13.09
CA ASP A 468 -12.10 -9.47 -13.51
C ASP A 468 -10.84 -9.57 -12.65
N ASP A 469 -10.79 -10.60 -11.82
CA ASP A 469 -9.62 -10.89 -10.99
C ASP A 469 -8.34 -11.06 -11.81
N THR A 470 -8.45 -11.59 -13.04
CA THR A 470 -7.30 -11.74 -13.93
C THR A 470 -6.69 -10.39 -14.29
N LYS A 471 -7.52 -9.37 -14.56
CA LYS A 471 -7.08 -8.00 -14.82
C LYS A 471 -6.48 -7.38 -13.57
N PHE A 472 -7.14 -7.53 -12.43
CA PHE A 472 -6.67 -6.97 -11.16
C PHE A 472 -5.27 -7.49 -10.81
N PHE A 473 -5.08 -8.79 -10.77
CA PHE A 473 -3.77 -9.37 -10.45
C PHE A 473 -2.73 -9.15 -11.56
N ARG A 474 -3.14 -8.98 -12.81
CA ARG A 474 -2.23 -8.56 -13.89
C ARG A 474 -1.77 -7.12 -13.69
N ALA A 475 -2.66 -6.20 -13.26
CA ALA A 475 -2.28 -4.84 -12.87
C ALA A 475 -1.23 -4.85 -11.75
N LEU A 476 -1.42 -5.67 -10.70
CA LEU A 476 -0.45 -5.79 -9.60
C LEU A 476 0.90 -6.34 -10.09
N ARG A 477 0.90 -7.37 -10.91
CA ARG A 477 2.14 -7.91 -11.51
C ARG A 477 2.85 -6.89 -12.41
N THR A 478 2.09 -6.14 -13.20
CA THR A 478 2.62 -5.06 -14.05
C THR A 478 3.26 -3.96 -13.19
N TYR A 479 2.61 -3.57 -12.09
CA TYR A 479 3.15 -2.60 -11.14
C TYR A 479 4.47 -3.10 -10.55
N GLN A 480 4.52 -4.34 -10.05
CA GLN A 480 5.71 -4.95 -9.48
C GLN A 480 6.86 -5.03 -10.50
N THR A 481 6.55 -5.38 -11.74
CA THR A 481 7.58 -5.50 -12.80
C THR A 481 8.09 -4.13 -13.25
N THR A 482 7.19 -3.15 -13.41
CA THR A 482 7.54 -1.81 -13.94
C THR A 482 8.40 -1.03 -12.95
N PHE A 483 8.10 -1.14 -11.66
CA PHE A 483 8.76 -0.36 -10.61
C PHE A 483 9.71 -1.19 -9.73
N SER A 484 10.02 -2.42 -10.12
CA SER A 484 10.92 -3.30 -9.36
C SER A 484 12.21 -2.60 -8.95
N GLY A 485 12.55 -2.65 -7.67
CA GLY A 485 13.72 -2.01 -7.08
C GLY A 485 13.65 -0.47 -7.02
N ARG A 486 12.50 0.12 -7.31
CA ARG A 486 12.30 1.58 -7.39
C ARG A 486 11.22 2.06 -6.44
N THR A 487 10.91 3.35 -6.57
CA THR A 487 9.76 3.96 -5.89
C THR A 487 8.65 4.28 -6.89
N ALA A 488 7.41 4.34 -6.39
CA ALA A 488 6.24 4.70 -7.17
C ALA A 488 5.33 5.68 -6.43
N ARG A 489 4.51 6.42 -7.18
CA ARG A 489 3.47 7.31 -6.69
C ARG A 489 2.09 6.71 -6.98
N THR A 490 1.06 7.22 -6.34
CA THR A 490 -0.33 6.86 -6.65
C THR A 490 -0.67 7.05 -8.12
N SER A 491 -0.17 8.12 -8.78
CA SER A 491 -0.37 8.34 -10.22
C SER A 491 0.26 7.26 -11.11
N ASP A 492 1.30 6.58 -10.64
CA ASP A 492 1.93 5.47 -11.37
C ASP A 492 1.04 4.22 -11.31
N LEU A 493 0.48 3.91 -10.13
CA LEU A 493 -0.50 2.86 -9.95
C LEU A 493 -1.76 3.13 -10.78
N GLN A 494 -2.29 4.36 -10.74
CA GLN A 494 -3.46 4.78 -11.50
C GLN A 494 -3.30 4.47 -12.99
N ARG A 495 -2.19 4.87 -13.61
CA ARG A 495 -1.93 4.61 -15.04
C ARG A 495 -1.98 3.13 -15.41
N ILE A 496 -1.48 2.26 -14.52
CA ILE A 496 -1.52 0.81 -14.74
C ILE A 496 -2.97 0.31 -14.68
N PHE A 497 -3.74 0.76 -13.68
CA PHE A 497 -5.14 0.37 -13.56
C PHE A 497 -6.02 0.92 -14.67
N GLU A 498 -5.76 2.13 -15.17
CA GLU A 498 -6.42 2.70 -16.34
C GLU A 498 -6.17 1.87 -17.62
N ALA A 499 -4.95 1.39 -17.80
CA ALA A 499 -4.62 0.51 -18.93
C ALA A 499 -5.39 -0.81 -18.87
N GLU A 500 -5.56 -1.41 -17.68
CA GLU A 500 -6.33 -2.64 -17.50
C GLU A 500 -7.85 -2.40 -17.58
N ALA A 501 -8.34 -1.26 -17.09
CA ALA A 501 -9.75 -0.87 -17.16
C ALA A 501 -10.17 -0.47 -18.58
N GLY A 502 -9.21 0.01 -19.40
CA GLY A 502 -9.49 0.57 -20.72
C GLY A 502 -10.21 1.92 -20.69
N GLN A 503 -10.15 2.61 -19.54
CA GLN A 503 -10.80 3.92 -19.33
C GLN A 503 -10.05 4.73 -18.27
N PRO A 504 -10.19 6.09 -18.28
CA PRO A 504 -9.66 6.95 -17.22
C PRO A 504 -10.30 6.63 -15.86
N LEU A 505 -9.50 6.66 -14.81
CA LEU A 505 -9.91 6.44 -13.42
C LEU A 505 -9.70 7.67 -12.53
N ASP A 506 -9.47 8.86 -13.13
CA ASP A 506 -9.30 10.11 -12.37
C ASP A 506 -10.44 10.36 -11.37
N TYR A 507 -11.69 10.05 -11.76
CA TYR A 507 -12.85 10.21 -10.89
C TYR A 507 -12.71 9.33 -9.64
N PHE A 508 -12.23 8.09 -9.78
CA PHE A 508 -12.06 7.14 -8.69
C PHE A 508 -10.98 7.63 -7.70
N PHE A 509 -9.77 7.95 -8.21
CA PHE A 509 -8.67 8.37 -7.35
C PHE A 509 -8.94 9.72 -6.68
N ARG A 510 -9.58 10.66 -7.38
CA ARG A 510 -10.00 11.94 -6.81
C ARG A 510 -11.02 11.76 -5.67
N GLN A 511 -11.94 10.80 -5.76
CA GLN A 511 -12.97 10.55 -4.75
C GLN A 511 -12.43 9.71 -3.57
N TRP A 512 -11.65 8.67 -3.84
CA TRP A 512 -11.29 7.68 -2.84
C TRP A 512 -9.89 7.82 -2.27
N TYR A 513 -8.92 8.35 -3.02
CA TYR A 513 -7.57 8.62 -2.56
C TYR A 513 -7.40 10.04 -2.03
N GLU A 514 -7.77 11.05 -2.84
CA GLU A 514 -7.65 12.47 -2.47
C GLU A 514 -8.83 12.95 -1.63
N GLY A 515 -10.05 12.47 -1.95
CA GLY A 515 -11.29 12.84 -1.31
C GLY A 515 -11.46 12.25 0.09
N GLU A 516 -12.44 12.76 0.82
CA GLU A 516 -12.75 12.36 2.18
C GLU A 516 -14.11 11.71 2.29
N GLY A 517 -14.27 10.88 3.32
CA GLY A 517 -15.55 10.27 3.66
C GLY A 517 -15.88 9.03 2.84
N PHE A 518 -17.16 8.75 2.76
CA PHE A 518 -17.78 7.58 2.13
C PHE A 518 -19.26 7.87 1.83
N PRO A 519 -19.90 7.17 0.87
CA PRO A 519 -21.33 7.31 0.57
C PRO A 519 -22.19 6.48 1.52
N SER A 520 -23.45 6.88 1.67
CA SER A 520 -24.55 6.10 2.21
C SER A 520 -25.69 6.11 1.21
N PHE A 521 -26.46 5.01 1.10
CA PHE A 521 -27.48 4.87 0.08
C PHE A 521 -28.86 4.69 0.68
N SER A 522 -29.88 5.39 0.10
CA SER A 522 -31.29 5.15 0.34
C SER A 522 -31.92 4.64 -0.95
N VAL A 523 -32.36 3.39 -0.94
CA VAL A 523 -32.95 2.71 -2.10
C VAL A 523 -34.45 2.58 -1.87
N ARG A 524 -35.24 3.21 -2.74
CA ARG A 524 -36.68 2.97 -2.86
C ARG A 524 -36.94 2.12 -4.09
N TRP A 525 -37.78 1.12 -3.98
CA TRP A 525 -38.09 0.24 -5.08
C TRP A 525 -39.56 -0.13 -5.17
N ASN A 526 -40.03 -0.42 -6.37
CA ASN A 526 -41.35 -0.98 -6.62
C ASN A 526 -41.32 -1.90 -7.84
N GLN A 527 -42.20 -2.84 -7.92
CA GLN A 527 -42.41 -3.65 -9.11
C GLN A 527 -43.75 -3.36 -9.73
N VAL A 528 -43.78 -3.01 -11.01
CA VAL A 528 -44.99 -2.77 -11.81
C VAL A 528 -44.94 -3.75 -12.99
N GLY A 529 -45.78 -4.79 -12.91
CA GLY A 529 -45.74 -5.90 -13.88
C GLY A 529 -44.39 -6.60 -13.88
N ASN A 530 -43.74 -6.66 -15.05
CA ASN A 530 -42.44 -7.24 -15.25
C ASN A 530 -41.26 -6.20 -15.17
N GLN A 531 -41.52 -5.05 -14.57
CA GLN A 531 -40.52 -4.00 -14.42
C GLN A 531 -40.28 -3.71 -12.94
N LEU A 532 -39.03 -3.86 -12.49
CA LEU A 532 -38.53 -3.38 -11.22
C LEU A 532 -38.06 -1.95 -11.38
N VAL A 533 -38.62 -1.02 -10.62
CA VAL A 533 -38.20 0.36 -10.58
C VAL A 533 -37.38 0.58 -9.33
N LEU A 534 -36.14 1.09 -9.50
CA LEU A 534 -35.22 1.44 -8.43
C LEU A 534 -35.00 2.95 -8.45
N SER A 535 -35.01 3.57 -7.27
CA SER A 535 -34.63 4.97 -7.08
C SER A 535 -33.63 5.02 -5.93
N THR A 536 -32.36 5.23 -6.28
CA THR A 536 -31.26 5.27 -5.31
C THR A 536 -30.80 6.70 -5.10
N THR A 537 -30.83 7.13 -3.85
CA THR A 537 -30.30 8.42 -3.40
C THR A 537 -29.00 8.17 -2.65
N GLU A 538 -27.95 8.87 -3.03
CA GLU A 538 -26.66 8.86 -2.34
C GLU A 538 -26.52 10.10 -1.45
N THR A 539 -25.91 9.90 -0.29
CA THR A 539 -25.52 10.98 0.64
C THR A 539 -24.06 10.74 1.05
N ALA A 540 -23.20 11.67 0.70
CA ALA A 540 -21.80 11.64 1.11
C ALA A 540 -21.64 12.07 2.57
N SER A 541 -20.74 11.43 3.33
CA SER A 541 -20.45 11.78 4.73
C SER A 541 -19.69 13.11 4.86
N MET A 542 -18.94 13.53 3.81
CA MET A 542 -18.19 14.77 3.74
C MET A 542 -18.50 15.56 2.44
N PRO A 543 -19.74 16.03 2.27
CA PRO A 543 -20.20 16.61 1.00
C PRO A 543 -19.51 17.91 0.61
N THR A 544 -18.84 18.60 1.55
CA THR A 544 -18.05 19.80 1.26
C THR A 544 -16.69 19.50 0.62
N VAL A 545 -16.18 18.27 0.75
CA VAL A 545 -14.91 17.79 0.18
C VAL A 545 -15.17 16.84 -0.96
N THR A 546 -15.97 15.81 -0.72
CA THR A 546 -16.37 14.81 -1.72
C THR A 546 -17.91 14.83 -1.79
N PRO A 547 -18.48 15.66 -2.67
CA PRO A 547 -19.93 15.84 -2.70
C PRO A 547 -20.70 14.61 -3.20
N PHE A 548 -20.01 13.73 -3.92
CA PHE A 548 -20.62 12.57 -4.56
C PHE A 548 -19.55 11.52 -4.91
N PHE A 549 -19.95 10.22 -4.91
CA PHE A 549 -19.11 9.09 -5.28
C PHE A 549 -19.71 8.37 -6.51
N ASP A 550 -19.08 8.54 -7.66
CA ASP A 550 -19.44 7.80 -8.88
C ASP A 550 -18.97 6.35 -8.74
N THR A 551 -19.90 5.41 -8.61
CA THR A 551 -19.61 4.01 -8.37
C THR A 551 -20.65 3.09 -9.00
N GLU A 552 -20.33 1.81 -9.15
CA GLU A 552 -21.29 0.77 -9.44
C GLU A 552 -21.82 0.17 -8.14
N LEU A 553 -23.07 -0.28 -8.15
CA LEU A 553 -23.75 -0.88 -7.02
C LEU A 553 -24.35 -2.22 -7.43
N ASP A 554 -24.07 -3.27 -6.67
CA ASP A 554 -24.70 -4.56 -6.83
C ASP A 554 -25.99 -4.64 -6.02
N TYR A 555 -27.10 -4.89 -6.71
CA TYR A 555 -28.42 -5.13 -6.12
C TYR A 555 -28.74 -6.62 -6.22
N LYS A 556 -28.75 -7.33 -5.11
CA LYS A 556 -29.19 -8.72 -5.07
C LYS A 556 -30.70 -8.74 -4.94
N LEU A 557 -31.35 -9.18 -5.99
CA LEU A 557 -32.79 -9.40 -6.05
C LEU A 557 -33.10 -10.82 -5.56
N THR A 558 -33.95 -10.96 -4.58
CA THR A 558 -34.54 -12.26 -4.17
C THR A 558 -35.96 -12.32 -4.64
N PHE A 559 -36.32 -13.34 -5.42
CA PHE A 559 -37.67 -13.56 -5.95
C PHE A 559 -38.50 -14.39 -5.00
N SER A 560 -39.86 -14.35 -5.17
CA SER A 560 -40.78 -15.08 -4.34
C SER A 560 -40.66 -16.61 -4.42
N ASP A 561 -40.04 -17.14 -5.46
CA ASP A 561 -39.71 -18.56 -5.62
C ASP A 561 -38.38 -18.95 -4.94
N GLY A 562 -37.70 -18.02 -4.26
CA GLY A 562 -36.41 -18.21 -3.60
C GLY A 562 -35.18 -18.05 -4.52
N SER A 563 -35.38 -17.90 -5.82
CA SER A 563 -34.23 -17.62 -6.73
C SER A 563 -33.65 -16.23 -6.48
N THR A 564 -32.39 -16.05 -6.85
CA THR A 564 -31.67 -14.77 -6.68
C THR A 564 -30.98 -14.34 -7.98
N ARG A 565 -30.82 -13.01 -8.15
CA ARG A 565 -30.11 -12.41 -9.27
C ARG A 565 -29.39 -11.15 -8.80
N ILE A 566 -28.14 -10.94 -9.24
CA ILE A 566 -27.39 -9.70 -9.03
C ILE A 566 -27.60 -8.78 -10.24
N GLU A 567 -28.00 -7.55 -9.97
CA GLU A 567 -28.05 -6.45 -10.94
C GLU A 567 -27.01 -5.42 -10.57
N ARG A 568 -26.03 -5.20 -11.46
CA ARG A 568 -25.00 -4.19 -11.29
C ARG A 568 -25.40 -2.92 -12.04
N LEU A 569 -25.55 -1.83 -11.30
CA LEU A 569 -26.05 -0.57 -11.84
C LEU A 569 -25.14 0.58 -11.39
N ARG A 570 -24.84 1.50 -12.32
CA ARG A 570 -23.97 2.64 -12.02
C ARG A 570 -24.77 3.77 -11.36
N GLN A 571 -24.29 4.20 -10.20
CA GLN A 571 -24.69 5.42 -9.51
C GLN A 571 -23.72 6.54 -9.91
N ASN A 572 -24.10 7.35 -10.90
CA ASN A 572 -23.24 8.43 -11.46
C ASN A 572 -23.80 9.83 -11.19
N GLN A 573 -24.78 9.94 -10.33
CA GLN A 573 -25.37 11.20 -9.86
C GLN A 573 -26.03 10.96 -8.49
N PRO A 574 -26.28 12.03 -7.69
CA PRO A 574 -26.81 11.90 -6.33
C PRO A 574 -28.14 11.17 -6.24
N ILE A 575 -28.98 11.24 -7.26
CA ILE A 575 -30.23 10.48 -7.34
C ILE A 575 -30.28 9.82 -8.71
N THR A 576 -30.29 8.48 -8.71
CA THR A 576 -30.43 7.68 -9.93
C THR A 576 -31.72 6.90 -9.91
N ARG A 577 -32.43 6.88 -11.02
CA ARG A 577 -33.64 6.09 -11.21
C ARG A 577 -33.44 5.13 -12.38
N MET A 578 -33.67 3.84 -12.11
CA MET A 578 -33.46 2.78 -13.09
C MET A 578 -34.67 1.88 -13.18
N VAL A 579 -34.88 1.27 -14.34
CA VAL A 579 -35.92 0.27 -14.58
C VAL A 579 -35.26 -0.99 -15.08
N VAL A 580 -35.44 -2.06 -14.34
CA VAL A 580 -34.82 -3.37 -14.61
C VAL A 580 -35.92 -4.37 -14.98
N PRO A 581 -35.87 -5.06 -16.12
CA PRO A 581 -36.82 -6.10 -16.46
C PRO A 581 -36.65 -7.31 -15.54
N VAL A 582 -37.76 -7.81 -15.00
CA VAL A 582 -37.82 -8.98 -14.11
C VAL A 582 -38.86 -9.99 -14.58
N ALA A 583 -38.54 -11.26 -14.51
CA ALA A 583 -39.47 -12.33 -14.93
C ALA A 583 -40.38 -12.84 -13.79
N GLY A 584 -39.98 -12.63 -12.53
CA GLY A 584 -40.69 -13.08 -11.32
C GLY A 584 -41.06 -11.92 -10.40
N THR A 585 -41.74 -12.23 -9.30
CA THR A 585 -42.06 -11.26 -8.25
C THR A 585 -40.86 -11.09 -7.33
N VAL A 586 -40.34 -9.85 -7.23
CA VAL A 586 -39.25 -9.51 -6.31
C VAL A 586 -39.83 -9.45 -4.88
N ALA A 587 -39.24 -10.27 -4.01
CA ALA A 587 -39.60 -10.33 -2.59
C ALA A 587 -38.78 -9.36 -1.75
N SER A 588 -37.46 -9.28 -2.00
CA SER A 588 -36.55 -8.36 -1.29
C SER A 588 -35.36 -7.96 -2.15
N ILE A 589 -34.73 -6.87 -1.75
CA ILE A 589 -33.50 -6.36 -2.35
C ILE A 589 -32.45 -6.18 -1.24
N GLU A 590 -31.23 -6.59 -1.51
CA GLU A 590 -30.04 -6.33 -0.70
C GLU A 590 -29.04 -5.54 -1.54
N LEU A 591 -28.44 -4.49 -0.96
CA LEU A 591 -27.44 -3.68 -1.62
C LEU A 591 -26.02 -4.16 -1.22
N ASP A 592 -25.13 -4.27 -2.20
CA ASP A 592 -23.75 -4.68 -2.01
C ASP A 592 -23.60 -5.94 -1.13
N PRO A 593 -24.19 -7.08 -1.53
CA PRO A 593 -24.27 -8.28 -0.70
C PRO A 593 -22.90 -8.87 -0.37
N ASP A 594 -21.90 -8.59 -1.18
CA ASP A 594 -20.54 -9.11 -1.04
C ASP A 594 -19.55 -8.09 -0.44
N GLN A 595 -20.04 -6.90 -0.03
CA GLN A 595 -19.25 -5.86 0.63
C GLN A 595 -18.06 -5.36 -0.21
N TRP A 596 -18.29 -5.13 -1.48
CA TRP A 596 -17.29 -4.57 -2.38
C TRP A 596 -16.97 -3.10 -2.10
N LEU A 597 -17.95 -2.36 -1.55
CA LEU A 597 -17.86 -0.91 -1.41
C LEU A 597 -17.74 -0.49 0.05
N LEU A 598 -16.84 0.44 0.31
CA LEU A 598 -16.83 1.18 1.55
C LEU A 598 -18.05 2.12 1.55
N ASN A 599 -19.11 1.77 2.26
CA ASN A 599 -20.32 2.57 2.38
C ASN A 599 -20.85 2.60 3.82
N GLY A 600 -21.56 3.67 4.16
CA GLY A 600 -22.28 3.77 5.42
C GLY A 600 -23.58 2.94 5.40
N ALA A 601 -24.34 3.04 6.47
CA ALA A 601 -25.61 2.33 6.59
C ALA A 601 -26.56 2.68 5.43
N SER A 602 -27.08 1.67 4.76
CA SER A 602 -28.05 1.81 3.66
C SER A 602 -29.45 1.48 4.12
N VAL A 603 -30.43 2.21 3.59
CA VAL A 603 -31.86 1.97 3.86
C VAL A 603 -32.52 1.52 2.57
N ILE A 604 -33.20 0.37 2.60
CA ILE A 604 -33.91 -0.18 1.45
C ILE A 604 -35.39 -0.31 1.83
N SER A 605 -36.26 0.28 1.02
CA SER A 605 -37.71 0.25 1.28
C SER A 605 -38.50 0.07 0.00
N ARG A 606 -39.63 -0.66 0.10
CA ARG A 606 -40.60 -0.71 -0.98
C ARG A 606 -41.50 0.54 -0.93
N ASP A 607 -41.68 1.15 -2.10
CA ASP A 607 -42.48 2.37 -2.28
C ASP A 607 -43.49 2.13 -3.42
N GLU A 608 -44.71 1.80 -3.08
CA GLU A 608 -45.77 1.48 -4.04
C GLU A 608 -46.16 2.66 -4.94
N GLN A 609 -45.78 3.89 -4.56
CA GLN A 609 -45.99 5.09 -5.37
C GLN A 609 -44.90 5.28 -6.41
N LEU A 610 -43.82 4.51 -6.35
CA LEU A 610 -42.72 4.56 -7.32
C LEU A 610 -43.15 3.83 -8.60
N LEU A 611 -43.60 4.60 -9.60
CA LEU A 611 -44.08 4.07 -10.86
C LEU A 611 -42.98 4.00 -11.92
N ALA A 612 -43.04 3.00 -12.80
CA ALA A 612 -42.29 3.02 -14.04
C ALA A 612 -42.82 4.18 -14.91
N ILE A 613 -42.07 5.23 -15.07
CA ILE A 613 -42.42 6.29 -16.00
C ILE A 613 -42.26 5.71 -17.41
N SER A 614 -43.37 5.28 -18.04
CA SER A 614 -43.36 4.93 -19.45
C SER A 614 -43.03 6.19 -20.26
N GLY A 615 -41.80 6.26 -20.77
CA GLY A 615 -41.37 7.35 -21.66
C GLY A 615 -40.32 8.31 -21.13
N ALA A 616 -39.92 8.29 -19.87
CA ALA A 616 -38.68 8.97 -19.45
C ALA A 616 -37.48 8.12 -19.91
N ARG A 617 -37.09 8.26 -21.17
CA ARG A 617 -35.77 7.80 -21.60
C ARG A 617 -34.75 8.51 -20.72
N THR A 618 -33.85 7.76 -20.15
CA THR A 618 -32.70 8.28 -19.41
C THR A 618 -32.00 9.28 -20.31
N GLN A 619 -32.16 10.57 -20.04
CA GLN A 619 -31.32 11.57 -20.71
C GLN A 619 -29.93 11.38 -20.16
N LEU A 620 -28.99 11.02 -21.01
CA LEU A 620 -27.59 10.89 -20.62
C LEU A 620 -27.09 12.25 -20.15
N THR A 621 -26.54 12.29 -18.95
CA THR A 621 -25.72 13.44 -18.54
C THR A 621 -24.40 13.34 -19.30
N LEU A 622 -24.18 14.29 -20.21
CA LEU A 622 -22.96 14.30 -21.01
C LEU A 622 -21.79 14.76 -20.13
N SER A 623 -20.68 14.03 -20.18
CA SER A 623 -19.42 14.49 -19.62
C SER A 623 -18.74 15.41 -20.63
N LEU A 624 -18.34 16.59 -20.18
CA LEU A 624 -17.81 17.67 -21.03
C LEU A 624 -16.46 18.14 -20.46
N ALA A 625 -15.41 18.09 -21.27
CA ALA A 625 -14.07 18.56 -20.87
C ALA A 625 -13.28 19.16 -22.06
N PRO A 626 -12.43 20.18 -21.82
CA PRO A 626 -12.29 20.91 -20.57
C PRO A 626 -13.53 21.77 -20.27
N ASN A 627 -13.85 21.95 -19.00
CA ASN A 627 -14.95 22.85 -18.58
C ASN A 627 -14.46 23.63 -17.33
N PRO A 628 -14.19 24.93 -17.44
CA PRO A 628 -14.42 25.83 -18.60
C PRO A 628 -13.59 25.49 -19.85
N THR A 629 -14.12 25.89 -21.01
CA THR A 629 -13.47 25.70 -22.31
C THR A 629 -13.15 27.06 -23.00
N ALA A 630 -12.07 27.09 -23.79
CA ALA A 630 -11.73 28.21 -24.66
C ALA A 630 -12.21 27.96 -26.10
N ASP A 631 -11.64 27.01 -26.81
CA ASP A 631 -11.86 26.82 -28.24
C ASP A 631 -12.52 25.49 -28.60
N GLU A 632 -12.27 24.45 -27.84
CA GLU A 632 -12.79 23.12 -28.09
C GLU A 632 -13.31 22.46 -26.80
N LEU A 633 -14.43 21.76 -26.93
CA LEU A 633 -15.06 20.97 -25.87
C LEU A 633 -15.22 19.54 -26.36
N LEU A 634 -14.70 18.58 -25.61
CA LEU A 634 -14.91 17.15 -25.85
C LEU A 634 -16.22 16.71 -25.20
N VAL A 635 -17.03 16.00 -25.96
CA VAL A 635 -18.32 15.44 -25.51
C VAL A 635 -18.16 13.95 -25.34
N TYR A 636 -18.13 13.45 -24.13
CA TYR A 636 -17.99 12.04 -23.81
C TYR A 636 -19.35 11.34 -23.69
N ASN A 637 -19.33 10.02 -23.82
CA ASN A 637 -20.53 9.16 -23.71
C ASN A 637 -21.56 9.39 -24.80
N ILE A 638 -21.12 9.64 -26.06
CA ILE A 638 -22.02 9.76 -27.20
C ILE A 638 -22.55 8.35 -27.55
N PRO A 639 -23.87 8.08 -27.41
CA PRO A 639 -24.42 6.73 -27.48
C PRO A 639 -24.65 6.19 -28.91
N THR A 640 -24.52 7.05 -29.93
CA THR A 640 -24.76 6.71 -31.33
C THR A 640 -23.63 7.18 -32.24
N ARG A 641 -23.47 6.53 -33.41
CA ARG A 641 -22.42 6.89 -34.37
C ARG A 641 -22.54 8.33 -34.90
N ASN A 642 -23.77 8.81 -35.09
CA ASN A 642 -24.06 10.17 -35.57
C ASN A 642 -25.00 10.84 -34.59
N SER A 643 -24.62 12.00 -34.10
CA SER A 643 -25.41 12.83 -33.19
C SER A 643 -25.24 14.32 -33.57
N THR A 644 -26.22 15.11 -33.24
CA THR A 644 -26.17 16.59 -33.38
C THR A 644 -26.09 17.21 -31.99
N ALA A 645 -25.00 17.94 -31.75
CA ALA A 645 -24.87 18.83 -30.60
C ALA A 645 -25.54 20.16 -30.86
N GLU A 646 -26.49 20.55 -30.03
CA GLU A 646 -27.17 21.83 -30.00
C GLU A 646 -26.73 22.60 -28.76
N VAL A 647 -26.17 23.80 -28.93
CA VAL A 647 -25.76 24.66 -27.85
C VAL A 647 -26.79 25.74 -27.62
N VAL A 648 -27.23 25.89 -26.38
CA VAL A 648 -28.27 26.82 -25.96
C VAL A 648 -27.68 27.78 -24.93
N ASP A 649 -27.93 29.08 -25.13
CA ASP A 649 -27.50 30.13 -24.20
C ASP A 649 -28.40 30.23 -22.97
N ALA A 650 -28.04 31.07 -22.00
CA ALA A 650 -28.78 31.25 -20.74
C ALA A 650 -30.23 31.76 -20.93
N THR A 651 -30.58 32.32 -22.13
CA THR A 651 -31.92 32.75 -22.44
C THR A 651 -32.80 31.66 -23.07
N GLY A 652 -32.20 30.48 -23.34
CA GLY A 652 -32.87 29.36 -23.99
C GLY A 652 -32.79 29.35 -25.50
N ARG A 653 -32.04 30.29 -26.10
CA ARG A 653 -31.86 30.41 -27.56
C ARG A 653 -30.77 29.45 -28.03
N VAL A 654 -31.01 28.72 -29.11
CA VAL A 654 -30.01 27.92 -29.81
C VAL A 654 -29.02 28.84 -30.51
N VAL A 655 -27.75 28.76 -30.10
CA VAL A 655 -26.66 29.60 -30.63
C VAL A 655 -25.70 28.82 -31.54
N MET A 656 -25.71 27.49 -31.47
CA MET A 656 -24.88 26.67 -32.34
C MET A 656 -25.46 25.26 -32.51
N ARG A 657 -25.26 24.68 -33.70
CA ARG A 657 -25.48 23.25 -33.98
C ARG A 657 -24.28 22.67 -34.69
N GLN A 658 -23.79 21.52 -34.23
CA GLN A 658 -22.67 20.84 -34.84
C GLN A 658 -22.89 19.31 -34.78
N ALA A 659 -22.57 18.61 -35.88
CA ALA A 659 -22.55 17.16 -35.86
C ALA A 659 -21.36 16.65 -35.04
N VAL A 660 -21.60 15.68 -34.17
CA VAL A 660 -20.59 15.04 -33.34
C VAL A 660 -20.74 13.51 -33.40
N GLN A 661 -19.60 12.81 -33.34
CA GLN A 661 -19.57 11.36 -33.44
C GLN A 661 -18.72 10.80 -32.29
N ALA A 662 -18.97 9.57 -31.87
CA ALA A 662 -18.16 8.91 -30.86
C ALA A 662 -16.67 8.83 -31.26
N ALA A 663 -16.38 8.68 -32.56
CA ALA A 663 -15.01 8.70 -33.10
C ALA A 663 -14.39 10.11 -33.19
N ASN A 664 -15.22 11.18 -33.22
CA ASN A 664 -14.78 12.56 -33.19
C ASN A 664 -15.71 13.39 -32.29
N PRO A 665 -15.50 13.33 -30.98
CA PRO A 665 -16.41 13.93 -30.00
C PRO A 665 -16.17 15.44 -29.79
N ARG A 666 -15.53 16.15 -30.72
CA ARG A 666 -15.13 17.56 -30.57
C ARG A 666 -16.24 18.49 -30.96
N LEU A 667 -16.47 19.49 -30.10
CA LEU A 667 -17.34 20.64 -30.33
C LEU A 667 -16.50 21.91 -30.36
N HIS A 668 -16.55 22.67 -31.48
CA HIS A 668 -15.79 23.91 -31.62
C HIS A 668 -16.53 25.08 -30.96
N THR A 669 -15.99 25.61 -29.88
CA THR A 669 -16.62 26.64 -29.03
C THR A 669 -16.07 28.04 -29.25
N SER A 670 -15.05 28.22 -30.10
CA SER A 670 -14.37 29.51 -30.35
C SER A 670 -15.28 30.65 -30.81
N GLN A 671 -16.40 30.32 -31.46
CA GLN A 671 -17.36 31.30 -31.95
C GLN A 671 -18.40 31.75 -30.90
N LEU A 672 -18.43 31.10 -29.74
CA LEU A 672 -19.35 31.45 -28.65
C LEU A 672 -18.78 32.60 -27.84
N ALA A 673 -19.63 33.49 -27.37
CA ALA A 673 -19.25 34.51 -26.40
C ALA A 673 -18.94 33.87 -25.03
N PRO A 674 -18.10 34.49 -24.20
CA PRO A 674 -17.93 34.01 -22.83
C PRO A 674 -19.25 33.94 -22.08
N GLY A 675 -19.51 32.79 -21.41
CA GLY A 675 -20.76 32.56 -20.68
C GLY A 675 -21.09 31.12 -20.39
N LEU A 676 -22.22 30.90 -19.71
CA LEU A 676 -22.77 29.59 -19.39
C LEU A 676 -23.67 29.09 -20.51
N TYR A 677 -23.45 27.86 -20.94
CA TYR A 677 -24.22 27.21 -22.01
C TYR A 677 -24.74 25.85 -21.58
N LEU A 678 -25.87 25.44 -22.17
CA LEU A 678 -26.43 24.11 -22.12
C LEU A 678 -26.18 23.42 -23.47
N LEU A 679 -25.48 22.27 -23.44
CA LEU A 679 -25.34 21.38 -24.59
C LEU A 679 -26.47 20.34 -24.54
N ARG A 680 -27.17 20.18 -25.66
CA ARG A 680 -28.15 19.11 -25.90
C ARG A 680 -27.65 18.24 -27.05
N LEU A 681 -27.68 16.92 -26.86
CA LEU A 681 -27.28 15.97 -27.89
C LEU A 681 -28.52 15.26 -28.44
N HIS A 682 -28.70 15.31 -29.76
CA HIS A 682 -29.82 14.73 -30.46
C HIS A 682 -29.36 13.60 -31.40
N ASP A 683 -30.20 12.55 -31.56
CA ASP A 683 -29.95 11.51 -32.57
C ASP A 683 -30.36 12.00 -33.99
N GLU A 684 -30.14 11.14 -34.99
CA GLU A 684 -30.49 11.40 -36.39
C GLU A 684 -32.00 11.68 -36.62
N LYS A 685 -32.85 11.28 -35.66
CA LYS A 685 -34.31 11.49 -35.70
C LYS A 685 -34.74 12.70 -34.86
N GLY A 686 -33.76 13.53 -34.42
CA GLY A 686 -34.02 14.72 -33.61
C GLY A 686 -34.43 14.45 -32.15
N ARG A 687 -34.28 13.23 -31.66
CA ARG A 687 -34.64 12.90 -30.29
C ARG A 687 -33.49 13.24 -29.35
N LEU A 688 -33.79 13.88 -28.23
CA LEU A 688 -32.80 14.23 -27.23
C LEU A 688 -32.22 12.95 -26.58
N LEU A 689 -30.90 12.81 -26.67
CA LEU A 689 -30.13 11.69 -26.11
C LEU A 689 -29.53 12.02 -24.74
N GLY A 690 -29.07 13.27 -24.56
CA GLY A 690 -28.44 13.72 -23.33
C GLY A 690 -28.25 15.22 -23.32
N GLN A 691 -27.85 15.75 -22.14
CA GLN A 691 -27.52 17.17 -21.98
C GLN A 691 -26.39 17.36 -20.96
N GLY A 692 -25.67 18.48 -21.08
CA GLY A 692 -24.62 18.87 -20.15
C GLY A 692 -24.44 20.39 -20.13
N ARG A 693 -23.86 20.94 -19.07
CA ARG A 693 -23.55 22.38 -18.96
C ARG A 693 -22.05 22.63 -19.09
N PHE A 694 -21.67 23.70 -19.74
CA PHE A 694 -20.28 24.13 -19.82
C PHE A 694 -20.15 25.65 -19.79
N ILE A 695 -18.98 26.14 -19.43
CA ILE A 695 -18.63 27.53 -19.39
C ILE A 695 -17.64 27.80 -20.52
N ARG A 696 -17.92 28.79 -21.37
CA ARG A 696 -16.99 29.38 -22.35
C ARG A 696 -16.26 30.54 -21.68
N GLN A 697 -14.93 30.51 -21.66
CA GLN A 697 -14.07 31.59 -21.19
C GLN A 697 -13.88 32.70 -22.24
#